data_578dbc7d6462509a1f92a762dad8df94
#
_entry.id   578dbc7d6462509a1f92a762dad8df94
#
_cell.length_a   1.000
_cell.length_b   1.000
_cell.length_c   1.000
_cell.angle_alpha   90.00
_cell.angle_beta   90.00
_cell.angle_gamma   90.00
#
_symmetry.space_group_name_H-M   'P 1'
#
loop_
_entity.id
_entity.type
_entity.pdbx_description
1 polymer ?
#
loop_
_entity_poly.entity_id
_entity_poly.type
_entity_poly.pdbx_seq_one_letter_code
_entity_poly.pdbx_strand_id
1 'polypeptide(L)'
;MRVHVCNVRMTLHRADVLEAYLNHHDAIEKATVYERTGDVVLYYRGRRADAVQALSRYKFDQPELDALVTTADSRKLNQEYQEKMCDLVAGHFFRKLFLPAPIRAAYTVWRSIAFVWKGVRCLLRRRLEVEVLDALSIGVSVLRGDFSTAGSVMFLLNLGSLLEEWTRKKSLDDLARSMALNVDKVWVRSQGTEVLLPLTKVQPGDEIVVRSGNMVPLDGTVIEGEAMVNQAALTGESMPVRKAKGATVYAGIVVEEGECVFLAKAAGGANRYDKIVAMIEESEKLKSSTENRALELADKLVPWCLAGTVVTYALTRNVTRAISILMVDFSCALKLSMPLAVLSAMRECGTAHITVKGGKYLEALAKADTIVFDKTGTLTRATPQVVDIIPFSNSEKDDVLRLAACLEEHFPHSMANAVVRAAREQGLAHEEMHSEVEYIVAHGIASRVGGERVVIGSYHFVFEDEHCIVPADEQEKFDQMPAEYSHLYMAASGQLVGVICIADPLRPEAASVLRQLHKLGIRNTVMMTGDSYRTAEAIARQVGVDQFFAEVLPEDKANFVQKAKAEGRTVVMIGDGINDSPALSAADIGIAINSGAAIAREIADVTIKADSLEELVTLKTIANALQHRVNSNYRFVLSFNSTLIALGALGILQPAASAMLHNLSTIGISLRSMTNLIQKPSSAPQLED
;
A
#
# COMPACT_ATOMS: atom_id res chain seq x y z
N MET A 1 -17.99 26.93 -3.84
CA MET A 1 -18.35 28.16 -3.07
C MET A 1 -17.06 28.82 -2.63
N ARG A 2 -16.96 30.17 -2.70
CA ARG A 2 -15.81 30.92 -2.14
C ARG A 2 -16.31 31.82 -1.01
N VAL A 3 -15.67 31.78 0.14
CA VAL A 3 -16.02 32.53 1.36
C VAL A 3 -14.77 33.23 1.84
N HIS A 4 -14.91 34.51 2.20
CA HIS A 4 -13.80 35.30 2.79
C HIS A 4 -13.97 35.35 4.31
N VAL A 5 -12.92 35.01 5.05
CA VAL A 5 -12.91 35.08 6.52
C VAL A 5 -12.54 36.50 6.94
N CYS A 6 -13.52 37.21 7.49
CA CYS A 6 -13.35 38.56 8.01
C CYS A 6 -12.98 38.55 9.49
N ASN A 7 -12.29 39.59 9.95
CA ASN A 7 -11.97 39.88 11.36
C ASN A 7 -11.03 38.91 12.09
N VAL A 8 -10.43 37.92 11.39
CA VAL A 8 -9.43 37.03 11.97
C VAL A 8 -8.17 37.05 11.09
N ARG A 9 -7.01 37.34 11.68
CA ARG A 9 -5.75 37.21 10.97
C ARG A 9 -5.49 35.72 10.72
N MET A 10 -5.58 35.33 9.45
CA MET A 10 -5.32 33.95 9.04
C MET A 10 -3.81 33.69 9.11
N THR A 11 -3.39 32.86 10.08
CA THR A 11 -2.03 32.31 10.15
C THR A 11 -1.98 31.00 9.38
N LEU A 12 -0.77 30.53 9.01
CA LEU A 12 -0.58 29.23 8.38
C LEU A 12 -1.28 28.10 9.16
N HIS A 13 -1.01 28.05 10.47
CA HIS A 13 -1.62 27.05 11.35
C HIS A 13 -3.15 27.11 11.37
N ARG A 14 -3.74 28.30 11.52
CA ARG A 14 -5.21 28.47 11.48
C ARG A 14 -5.82 28.08 10.15
N ALA A 15 -5.10 28.33 9.04
CA ALA A 15 -5.55 27.92 7.72
C ALA A 15 -5.50 26.40 7.55
N ASP A 16 -4.46 25.74 8.08
CA ASP A 16 -4.33 24.27 8.04
C ASP A 16 -5.39 23.58 8.92
N VAL A 17 -5.63 24.09 10.12
CA VAL A 17 -6.68 23.58 11.01
C VAL A 17 -8.06 23.73 10.39
N LEU A 18 -8.37 24.90 9.82
CA LEU A 18 -9.63 25.15 9.14
C LEU A 18 -9.82 24.23 7.90
N GLU A 19 -8.76 24.08 7.09
CA GLU A 19 -8.78 23.20 5.92
C GLU A 19 -8.96 21.74 6.29
N ALA A 20 -8.26 21.26 7.33
CA ALA A 20 -8.40 19.92 7.86
C ALA A 20 -9.82 19.67 8.40
N TYR A 21 -10.35 20.59 9.22
CA TYR A 21 -11.71 20.50 9.75
C TYR A 21 -12.75 20.39 8.63
N LEU A 22 -12.66 21.24 7.60
CA LEU A 22 -13.63 21.26 6.51
C LEU A 22 -13.55 20.00 5.64
N ASN A 23 -12.34 19.47 5.39
CA ASN A 23 -12.16 18.25 4.61
C ASN A 23 -12.59 16.97 5.38
N HIS A 24 -12.76 17.04 6.71
CA HIS A 24 -13.32 15.95 7.52
C HIS A 24 -14.84 15.97 7.62
N HIS A 25 -15.50 16.97 7.03
CA HIS A 25 -16.96 17.10 7.11
C HIS A 25 -17.64 16.43 5.92
N ASP A 26 -18.57 15.50 6.15
CA ASP A 26 -19.23 14.67 5.12
C ASP A 26 -19.88 15.47 3.98
N ALA A 27 -20.36 16.68 4.26
CA ALA A 27 -20.96 17.56 3.26
C ALA A 27 -19.95 18.25 2.32
N ILE A 28 -18.65 18.16 2.61
CA ILE A 28 -17.59 18.87 1.88
C ILE A 28 -16.70 17.85 1.16
N GLU A 29 -16.65 17.95 -0.16
CA GLU A 29 -15.81 17.09 -0.99
C GLU A 29 -14.34 17.52 -0.95
N LYS A 30 -14.10 18.85 -0.98
CA LYS A 30 -12.77 19.44 -0.91
C LYS A 30 -12.86 20.88 -0.41
N ALA A 31 -12.02 21.22 0.54
CA ALA A 31 -11.79 22.60 0.98
C ALA A 31 -10.34 23.01 0.68
N THR A 32 -10.15 24.27 0.31
CA THR A 32 -8.83 24.89 0.17
C THR A 32 -8.87 26.27 0.83
N VAL A 33 -7.97 26.52 1.78
CA VAL A 33 -7.89 27.77 2.52
C VAL A 33 -6.64 28.55 2.10
N TYR A 34 -6.82 29.78 1.68
CA TYR A 34 -5.74 30.68 1.24
C TYR A 34 -5.37 31.64 2.37
N GLU A 35 -4.23 31.39 3.05
CA GLU A 35 -3.82 32.16 4.23
C GLU A 35 -3.56 33.63 3.94
N ARG A 36 -3.04 33.96 2.76
CA ARG A 36 -2.70 35.36 2.37
C ARG A 36 -3.91 36.23 2.12
N THR A 37 -4.96 35.65 1.58
CA THR A 37 -6.20 36.38 1.25
C THR A 37 -7.31 36.14 2.25
N GLY A 38 -7.20 35.13 3.13
CA GLY A 38 -8.27 34.72 4.03
C GLY A 38 -9.46 34.07 3.32
N ASP A 39 -9.28 33.64 2.07
CA ASP A 39 -10.36 33.02 1.29
C ASP A 39 -10.39 31.51 1.52
N VAL A 40 -11.61 30.98 1.61
CA VAL A 40 -11.90 29.55 1.68
C VAL A 40 -12.68 29.15 0.45
N VAL A 41 -12.14 28.25 -0.35
CA VAL A 41 -12.82 27.66 -1.53
C VAL A 41 -13.29 26.27 -1.20
N LEU A 42 -14.61 26.03 -1.32
CA LEU A 42 -15.27 24.78 -0.99
C LEU A 42 -15.92 24.14 -2.21
N TYR A 43 -15.67 22.85 -2.37
CA TYR A 43 -16.41 21.93 -3.22
C TYR A 43 -17.26 21.07 -2.30
N TYR A 44 -18.57 21.01 -2.48
CA TYR A 44 -19.49 20.32 -1.57
C TYR A 44 -20.48 19.46 -2.34
N ARG A 45 -20.94 18.39 -1.69
CA ARG A 45 -21.99 17.50 -2.20
C ARG A 45 -23.30 17.84 -1.48
N GLY A 46 -24.39 17.96 -2.23
CA GLY A 46 -25.70 18.26 -1.67
C GLY A 46 -26.02 19.75 -1.57
N ARG A 47 -26.72 20.16 -0.51
CA ARG A 47 -27.26 21.53 -0.39
C ARG A 47 -26.20 22.50 0.12
N ARG A 48 -26.17 23.71 -0.48
CA ARG A 48 -25.30 24.82 -0.04
C ARG A 48 -25.42 25.14 1.47
N ALA A 49 -26.63 24.93 2.04
CA ALA A 49 -26.89 25.19 3.44
C ALA A 49 -26.01 24.32 4.37
N ASP A 50 -25.78 23.07 4.00
CA ASP A 50 -24.99 22.12 4.80
C ASP A 50 -23.51 22.54 4.85
N ALA A 51 -22.94 23.02 3.74
CA ALA A 51 -21.59 23.56 3.68
C ALA A 51 -21.45 24.89 4.47
N VAL A 52 -22.47 25.73 4.47
CA VAL A 52 -22.50 26.97 5.26
C VAL A 52 -22.60 26.64 6.75
N GLN A 53 -23.37 25.63 7.12
CA GLN A 53 -23.52 25.19 8.51
C GLN A 53 -22.20 24.60 9.04
N ALA A 54 -21.45 23.85 8.22
CA ALA A 54 -20.13 23.35 8.59
C ALA A 54 -19.16 24.51 8.90
N LEU A 55 -19.13 25.54 8.04
CA LEU A 55 -18.33 26.75 8.28
C LEU A 55 -18.75 27.52 9.53
N SER A 56 -20.05 27.64 9.81
CA SER A 56 -20.56 28.41 10.94
C SER A 56 -20.29 27.76 12.30
N ARG A 57 -20.12 26.43 12.32
CA ARG A 57 -19.77 25.67 13.54
C ARG A 57 -18.30 25.76 13.91
N TYR A 58 -17.45 26.12 12.97
CA TYR A 58 -16.01 26.23 13.22
C TYR A 58 -15.69 27.44 14.08
N LYS A 59 -14.88 27.22 15.10
CA LYS A 59 -14.32 28.29 15.95
C LYS A 59 -12.80 28.19 15.90
N PHE A 60 -12.13 29.32 15.74
CA PHE A 60 -10.68 29.39 15.76
C PHE A 60 -10.12 29.10 17.16
N ASP A 61 -8.87 28.62 17.19
CA ASP A 61 -8.08 28.42 18.41
C ASP A 61 -8.70 27.41 19.41
N GLN A 62 -9.31 26.34 18.90
CA GLN A 62 -9.76 25.20 19.71
C GLN A 62 -8.67 24.13 19.77
N PRO A 63 -8.13 23.79 20.98
CA PRO A 63 -7.08 22.78 21.12
C PRO A 63 -7.45 21.39 20.57
N GLU A 64 -8.75 21.05 20.58
CA GLU A 64 -9.28 19.80 20.06
C GLU A 64 -9.13 19.68 18.54
N LEU A 65 -9.16 20.81 17.82
CA LEU A 65 -9.02 20.86 16.38
C LEU A 65 -7.55 20.88 15.93
N ASP A 66 -6.65 21.29 16.78
CA ASP A 66 -5.20 21.24 16.49
C ASP A 66 -4.71 19.79 16.28
N ALA A 67 -5.37 18.81 16.92
CA ALA A 67 -5.10 17.39 16.71
C ALA A 67 -5.48 16.88 15.30
N LEU A 68 -6.30 17.63 14.55
CA LEU A 68 -6.64 17.31 13.15
C LEU A 68 -5.50 17.63 12.18
N VAL A 69 -4.60 18.52 12.58
CA VAL A 69 -3.42 18.89 11.77
C VAL A 69 -2.26 18.01 12.21
N THR A 70 -1.95 17.00 11.41
CA THR A 70 -0.69 16.30 11.56
C THR A 70 0.46 17.27 11.36
N THR A 71 1.48 17.20 12.23
CA THR A 71 2.61 18.12 12.38
C THR A 71 3.50 18.35 11.14
N ALA A 72 3.21 17.69 10.02
CA ALA A 72 3.87 17.89 8.75
C ALA A 72 3.21 19.02 7.95
N ASP A 73 3.77 20.18 8.10
CA ASP A 73 3.29 21.45 7.55
C ASP A 73 3.79 21.63 6.10
N SER A 74 3.05 21.06 5.12
CA SER A 74 3.44 21.21 3.69
C SER A 74 3.40 22.66 3.23
N ARG A 75 2.65 23.54 3.92
CA ARG A 75 2.68 24.97 3.66
C ARG A 75 3.98 25.59 4.15
N LYS A 76 4.44 25.22 5.32
CA LYS A 76 5.74 25.64 5.87
C LYS A 76 6.89 25.17 4.99
N LEU A 77 6.85 23.91 4.54
CA LEU A 77 7.79 23.37 3.58
C LEU A 77 7.81 24.20 2.28
N ASN A 78 6.63 24.46 1.70
CA ASN A 78 6.52 25.26 0.48
C ASN A 78 7.00 26.70 0.69
N GLN A 79 6.70 27.31 1.82
CA GLN A 79 7.15 28.66 2.15
C GLN A 79 8.67 28.72 2.30
N GLU A 80 9.28 27.80 3.05
CA GLU A 80 10.73 27.71 3.23
C GLU A 80 11.47 27.62 1.88
N TYR A 81 10.97 26.76 0.97
CA TYR A 81 11.59 26.62 -0.36
C TYR A 81 11.31 27.80 -1.28
N GLN A 82 10.13 28.45 -1.19
CA GLN A 82 9.85 29.69 -1.91
C GLN A 82 10.79 30.82 -1.46
N GLU A 83 11.03 30.97 -0.17
CA GLU A 83 11.99 31.95 0.37
C GLU A 83 13.41 31.67 -0.14
N LYS A 84 13.90 30.43 -0.02
CA LYS A 84 15.21 30.04 -0.54
C LYS A 84 15.34 30.28 -2.06
N MET A 85 14.29 30.02 -2.81
CA MET A 85 14.27 30.23 -4.26
C MET A 85 14.26 31.73 -4.61
N CYS A 86 13.46 32.51 -3.91
CA CYS A 86 13.45 33.99 -4.05
C CYS A 86 14.81 34.57 -3.74
N ASP A 87 15.46 34.16 -2.65
CA ASP A 87 16.80 34.63 -2.25
C ASP A 87 17.86 34.24 -3.29
N LEU A 88 17.79 33.01 -3.81
CA LEU A 88 18.73 32.56 -4.84
C LEU A 88 18.58 33.37 -6.14
N VAL A 89 17.35 33.59 -6.60
CA VAL A 89 17.03 34.32 -7.83
C VAL A 89 17.34 35.82 -7.64
N ALA A 90 16.77 36.41 -6.62
CA ALA A 90 17.00 37.84 -6.29
C ALA A 90 18.49 38.15 -6.10
N GLY A 91 19.20 37.29 -5.35
CA GLY A 91 20.63 37.38 -5.14
C GLY A 91 21.45 37.24 -6.43
N HIS A 92 21.06 36.41 -7.37
CA HIS A 92 21.71 36.27 -8.68
C HIS A 92 21.54 37.55 -9.51
N PHE A 93 20.31 38.06 -9.65
CA PHE A 93 20.04 39.27 -10.41
C PHE A 93 20.62 40.53 -9.76
N PHE A 94 20.56 40.64 -8.41
CA PHE A 94 21.18 41.75 -7.66
C PHE A 94 22.69 41.83 -7.93
N ARG A 95 23.40 40.68 -7.84
CA ARG A 95 24.84 40.63 -8.14
C ARG A 95 25.15 40.97 -9.60
N LYS A 96 24.29 40.55 -10.53
CA LYS A 96 24.48 40.83 -11.96
C LYS A 96 24.29 42.31 -12.31
N LEU A 97 23.35 42.99 -11.64
CA LEU A 97 22.96 44.37 -11.94
C LEU A 97 23.74 45.42 -11.13
N PHE A 98 24.01 45.13 -9.88
CA PHE A 98 24.54 46.15 -8.93
C PHE A 98 26.01 45.93 -8.54
N LEU A 99 26.59 44.73 -8.68
CA LEU A 99 27.99 44.55 -8.34
C LEU A 99 28.93 44.95 -9.49
N PRO A 100 29.98 45.76 -9.21
CA PRO A 100 31.04 46.05 -10.17
C PRO A 100 31.72 44.77 -10.69
N ALA A 101 32.16 44.79 -11.96
CA ALA A 101 32.73 43.64 -12.64
C ALA A 101 33.89 42.95 -11.86
N PRO A 102 34.85 43.66 -11.24
CA PRO A 102 35.95 42.98 -10.51
C PRO A 102 35.46 42.25 -9.26
N ILE A 103 34.51 42.84 -8.52
CA ILE A 103 33.95 42.22 -7.31
C ILE A 103 33.14 40.97 -7.72
N ARG A 104 32.36 41.08 -8.79
CA ARG A 104 31.60 39.95 -9.33
C ARG A 104 32.51 38.83 -9.78
N ALA A 105 33.64 39.12 -10.44
CA ALA A 105 34.65 38.15 -10.83
C ALA A 105 35.22 37.42 -9.61
N ALA A 106 35.71 38.20 -8.60
CA ALA A 106 36.25 37.62 -7.36
C ALA A 106 35.24 36.70 -6.65
N TYR A 107 33.97 37.14 -6.54
CA TYR A 107 32.91 36.32 -5.97
C TYR A 107 32.65 35.01 -6.77
N THR A 108 32.67 35.08 -8.09
CA THR A 108 32.50 33.92 -8.96
C THR A 108 33.63 32.93 -8.79
N VAL A 109 34.90 33.41 -8.75
CA VAL A 109 36.06 32.58 -8.47
C VAL A 109 35.94 31.90 -7.10
N TRP A 110 35.61 32.67 -6.06
CA TRP A 110 35.47 32.12 -4.72
C TRP A 110 34.40 31.02 -4.66
N ARG A 111 33.24 31.23 -5.26
CA ARG A 111 32.16 30.20 -5.29
C ARG A 111 32.51 28.98 -6.15
N SER A 112 33.30 29.14 -7.20
CA SER A 112 33.70 28.06 -8.08
C SER A 112 34.56 26.99 -7.37
N ILE A 113 35.29 27.40 -6.33
CA ILE A 113 36.17 26.52 -5.55
C ILE A 113 35.35 25.31 -4.98
N ALA A 114 34.16 25.55 -4.50
CA ALA A 114 33.33 24.49 -3.93
C ALA A 114 32.91 23.44 -4.97
N PHE A 115 32.58 23.88 -6.19
CA PHE A 115 32.21 22.98 -7.29
C PHE A 115 33.43 22.21 -7.82
N VAL A 116 34.55 22.91 -8.04
CA VAL A 116 35.80 22.27 -8.50
C VAL A 116 36.27 21.26 -7.46
N TRP A 117 36.18 21.57 -6.17
CA TRP A 117 36.58 20.64 -5.10
C TRP A 117 35.71 19.37 -5.06
N LYS A 118 34.40 19.49 -5.34
CA LYS A 118 33.51 18.31 -5.45
C LYS A 118 33.97 17.38 -6.58
N GLY A 119 34.25 17.93 -7.76
CA GLY A 119 34.75 17.15 -8.89
C GLY A 119 36.10 16.52 -8.63
N VAL A 120 37.05 17.25 -8.03
CA VAL A 120 38.37 16.71 -7.64
C VAL A 120 38.22 15.58 -6.63
N ARG A 121 37.35 15.71 -5.63
CA ARG A 121 37.07 14.65 -4.65
C ARG A 121 36.51 13.38 -5.33
N CYS A 122 35.64 13.56 -6.34
CA CYS A 122 35.09 12.48 -7.12
C CYS A 122 36.19 11.73 -7.89
N LEU A 123 37.10 12.45 -8.57
CA LEU A 123 38.25 11.90 -9.25
C LEU A 123 39.21 11.16 -8.31
N LEU A 124 39.47 11.72 -7.11
CA LEU A 124 40.31 11.07 -6.09
C LEU A 124 39.69 9.74 -5.60
N ARG A 125 38.38 9.60 -5.64
CA ARG A 125 37.65 8.36 -5.33
C ARG A 125 37.63 7.40 -6.55
N ARG A 126 38.27 7.73 -7.65
CA ARG A 126 38.26 6.97 -8.92
C ARG A 126 36.86 6.77 -9.50
N ARG A 127 35.96 7.72 -9.29
CA ARG A 127 34.59 7.71 -9.84
C ARG A 127 34.47 8.82 -10.87
N LEU A 128 33.83 8.52 -12.00
CA LEU A 128 33.50 9.50 -13.04
C LEU A 128 31.99 9.74 -12.98
N GLU A 129 31.61 10.72 -12.19
CA GLU A 129 30.21 11.14 -11.96
C GLU A 129 30.02 12.55 -12.55
N VAL A 130 28.79 13.05 -12.54
CA VAL A 130 28.41 14.35 -13.13
C VAL A 130 29.17 15.52 -12.52
N GLU A 131 29.54 15.44 -11.24
CA GLU A 131 30.33 16.44 -10.53
C GLU A 131 31.67 16.76 -11.21
N VAL A 132 32.21 15.78 -12.00
CA VAL A 132 33.43 16.00 -12.79
C VAL A 132 33.12 16.90 -13.99
N LEU A 133 31.98 16.70 -14.66
CA LEU A 133 31.55 17.53 -15.80
C LEU A 133 31.32 18.98 -15.34
N ASP A 134 30.61 19.18 -14.20
CA ASP A 134 30.36 20.48 -13.62
C ASP A 134 31.65 21.20 -13.26
N ALA A 135 32.55 20.51 -12.56
CA ALA A 135 33.84 21.05 -12.16
C ALA A 135 34.69 21.49 -13.36
N LEU A 136 34.72 20.68 -14.42
CA LEU A 136 35.46 21.01 -15.64
C LEU A 136 34.84 22.20 -16.35
N SER A 137 33.54 22.24 -16.50
CA SER A 137 32.84 23.34 -17.20
C SER A 137 33.01 24.68 -16.49
N ILE A 138 32.84 24.71 -15.16
CA ILE A 138 33.02 25.90 -14.34
C ILE A 138 34.50 26.28 -14.30
N GLY A 139 35.41 25.32 -14.08
CA GLY A 139 36.85 25.54 -14.00
C GLY A 139 37.42 26.12 -15.28
N VAL A 140 37.07 25.56 -16.43
CA VAL A 140 37.55 26.06 -17.75
C VAL A 140 36.99 27.45 -18.04
N SER A 141 35.69 27.72 -17.68
CA SER A 141 35.10 29.03 -17.86
C SER A 141 35.80 30.11 -17.01
N VAL A 142 36.13 29.79 -15.74
CA VAL A 142 36.87 30.69 -14.83
C VAL A 142 38.30 30.95 -15.37
N LEU A 143 39.03 29.91 -15.81
CA LEU A 143 40.38 30.03 -16.34
C LEU A 143 40.43 30.92 -17.61
N ARG A 144 39.34 30.92 -18.40
CA ARG A 144 39.22 31.83 -19.57
C ARG A 144 38.79 33.25 -19.23
N GLY A 145 38.48 33.54 -17.98
CA GLY A 145 37.93 34.82 -17.59
C GLY A 145 36.47 35.03 -17.95
N ASP A 146 35.76 33.98 -18.37
CA ASP A 146 34.32 34.03 -18.65
C ASP A 146 33.51 33.78 -17.36
N PHE A 147 33.58 34.79 -16.47
CA PHE A 147 32.88 34.74 -15.18
C PHE A 147 31.37 34.81 -15.33
N SER A 148 30.85 35.29 -16.48
CA SER A 148 29.42 35.36 -16.75
C SER A 148 28.86 33.97 -16.95
N THR A 149 29.48 33.16 -17.81
CA THR A 149 29.10 31.78 -18.06
C THR A 149 29.25 30.94 -16.79
N ALA A 150 30.42 31.01 -16.10
CA ALA A 150 30.64 30.29 -14.85
C ALA A 150 29.58 30.63 -13.78
N GLY A 151 29.26 31.91 -13.61
CA GLY A 151 28.23 32.38 -12.67
C GLY A 151 26.82 31.90 -13.02
N SER A 152 26.46 31.89 -14.31
CA SER A 152 25.15 31.42 -14.78
C SER A 152 25.01 29.90 -14.62
N VAL A 153 26.06 29.14 -14.92
CA VAL A 153 26.08 27.68 -14.71
C VAL A 153 25.91 27.32 -13.23
N MET A 154 26.72 27.94 -12.34
CA MET A 154 26.59 27.71 -10.89
C MET A 154 25.22 28.11 -10.36
N PHE A 155 24.60 29.17 -10.88
CA PHE A 155 23.23 29.55 -10.52
C PHE A 155 22.22 28.49 -10.93
N LEU A 156 22.28 28.01 -12.19
CA LEU A 156 21.38 27.00 -12.72
C LEU A 156 21.51 25.64 -11.98
N LEU A 157 22.75 25.24 -11.65
CA LEU A 157 23.00 24.03 -10.86
C LEU A 157 22.40 24.13 -9.44
N ASN A 158 22.58 25.28 -8.76
CA ASN A 158 21.99 25.49 -7.43
C ASN A 158 20.45 25.57 -7.50
N LEU A 159 19.89 26.18 -8.54
CA LEU A 159 18.44 26.24 -8.75
C LEU A 159 17.89 24.83 -9.00
N GLY A 160 18.58 24.07 -9.84
CA GLY A 160 18.22 22.66 -10.12
C GLY A 160 18.20 21.83 -8.85
N SER A 161 19.27 21.86 -8.05
CA SER A 161 19.35 21.08 -6.80
C SER A 161 18.33 21.51 -5.74
N LEU A 162 18.01 22.82 -5.66
CA LEU A 162 16.96 23.31 -4.76
C LEU A 162 15.56 22.81 -5.17
N LEU A 163 15.26 22.86 -6.47
CA LEU A 163 13.99 22.34 -7.00
C LEU A 163 13.88 20.82 -6.86
N GLU A 164 14.98 20.11 -7.03
CA GLU A 164 15.06 18.67 -6.81
C GLU A 164 14.73 18.31 -5.36
N GLU A 165 15.38 18.97 -4.40
CA GLU A 165 15.16 18.74 -2.97
C GLU A 165 13.71 19.07 -2.56
N TRP A 166 13.17 20.20 -3.03
CA TRP A 166 11.78 20.58 -2.81
C TRP A 166 10.80 19.54 -3.36
N THR A 167 11.01 19.11 -4.61
CA THR A 167 10.12 18.15 -5.28
C THR A 167 10.11 16.80 -4.57
N ARG A 168 11.29 16.33 -4.11
CA ARG A 168 11.42 15.09 -3.34
C ARG A 168 10.70 15.20 -2.00
N LYS A 169 10.95 16.23 -1.22
CA LYS A 169 10.31 16.42 0.09
C LYS A 169 8.79 16.58 -0.02
N LYS A 170 8.32 17.32 -1.02
CA LYS A 170 6.89 17.48 -1.27
C LYS A 170 6.22 16.15 -1.63
N SER A 171 6.86 15.35 -2.48
CA SER A 171 6.31 14.06 -2.87
C SER A 171 6.23 13.07 -1.70
N LEU A 172 7.25 13.07 -0.81
CA LEU A 172 7.25 12.29 0.43
C LEU A 172 6.13 12.73 1.38
N ASP A 173 5.93 14.04 1.56
CA ASP A 173 4.87 14.60 2.38
C ASP A 173 3.47 14.24 1.84
N ASP A 174 3.26 14.39 0.53
CA ASP A 174 2.01 14.01 -0.14
C ASP A 174 1.71 12.50 0.02
N LEU A 175 2.73 11.64 -0.09
CA LEU A 175 2.59 10.19 0.13
C LEU A 175 2.27 9.87 1.59
N ALA A 176 3.00 10.46 2.55
CA ALA A 176 2.78 10.25 3.98
C ALA A 176 1.35 10.65 4.39
N ARG A 177 0.83 11.76 3.87
CA ARG A 177 -0.56 12.20 4.08
C ARG A 177 -1.56 11.19 3.52
N SER A 178 -1.35 10.72 2.29
CA SER A 178 -2.25 9.72 1.67
C SER A 178 -2.31 8.42 2.49
N MET A 179 -1.18 7.99 3.06
CA MET A 179 -1.12 6.80 3.92
C MET A 179 -1.67 7.04 5.34
N ALA A 180 -1.57 8.27 5.87
CA ALA A 180 -2.08 8.63 7.19
C ALA A 180 -3.62 8.71 7.26
N LEU A 181 -4.31 8.90 6.15
CA LEU A 181 -5.77 8.93 6.08
C LEU A 181 -6.43 7.57 6.37
N ASN A 182 -5.69 6.47 6.30
CA ASN A 182 -6.16 5.13 6.67
C ASN A 182 -6.06 4.93 8.19
N VAL A 183 -7.09 5.34 8.92
CA VAL A 183 -7.14 5.26 10.39
C VAL A 183 -7.48 3.83 10.81
N ASP A 184 -6.54 3.15 11.49
CA ASP A 184 -6.83 1.90 12.17
C ASP A 184 -7.70 2.19 13.40
N LYS A 185 -8.72 1.36 13.60
CA LYS A 185 -9.61 1.43 14.76
C LYS A 185 -9.20 0.36 15.76
N VAL A 186 -9.35 0.67 17.03
CA VAL A 186 -9.03 -0.23 18.15
C VAL A 186 -10.19 -0.31 19.11
N TRP A 187 -10.38 -1.47 19.74
CA TRP A 187 -11.36 -1.64 20.79
C TRP A 187 -10.82 -1.07 22.08
N VAL A 188 -11.50 -0.06 22.61
CA VAL A 188 -11.20 0.56 23.90
C VAL A 188 -12.32 0.22 24.88
N ARG A 189 -11.97 -0.33 26.04
CA ARG A 189 -12.91 -0.63 27.10
C ARG A 189 -13.04 0.60 28.01
N SER A 190 -14.25 1.13 28.12
CA SER A 190 -14.57 2.23 29.03
C SER A 190 -15.83 1.90 29.82
N GLN A 191 -15.75 1.95 31.14
CA GLN A 191 -16.86 1.65 32.06
C GLN A 191 -17.56 0.29 31.78
N GLY A 192 -16.77 -0.74 31.42
CA GLY A 192 -17.30 -2.09 31.15
C GLY A 192 -17.92 -2.27 29.75
N THR A 193 -17.94 -1.23 28.91
CA THR A 193 -18.42 -1.30 27.53
C THR A 193 -17.25 -1.14 26.56
N GLU A 194 -17.21 -1.96 25.52
CA GLU A 194 -16.21 -1.86 24.47
C GLU A 194 -16.68 -0.93 23.36
N VAL A 195 -15.85 0.04 23.01
CA VAL A 195 -16.11 1.03 21.96
C VAL A 195 -14.99 0.99 20.92
N LEU A 196 -15.35 0.92 19.66
CA LEU A 196 -14.39 0.95 18.56
C LEU A 196 -13.98 2.40 18.27
N LEU A 197 -12.78 2.79 18.69
CA LEU A 197 -12.24 4.14 18.51
C LEU A 197 -11.12 4.17 17.48
N PRO A 198 -10.96 5.27 16.73
CA PRO A 198 -9.74 5.50 15.95
C PRO A 198 -8.51 5.51 16.87
N LEU A 199 -7.42 4.85 16.42
CA LEU A 199 -6.17 4.78 17.18
C LEU A 199 -5.64 6.17 17.60
N THR A 200 -5.88 7.19 16.77
CA THR A 200 -5.49 8.59 17.03
C THR A 200 -6.20 9.23 18.24
N LYS A 201 -7.31 8.64 18.69
CA LYS A 201 -8.07 9.14 19.86
C LYS A 201 -7.72 8.43 21.16
N VAL A 202 -6.88 7.40 21.09
CA VAL A 202 -6.41 6.65 22.27
C VAL A 202 -5.45 7.50 23.09
N GLN A 203 -5.70 7.57 24.39
CA GLN A 203 -4.87 8.28 25.36
C GLN A 203 -4.07 7.32 26.22
N PRO A 204 -2.93 7.75 26.81
CA PRO A 204 -2.23 6.96 27.80
C PRO A 204 -3.14 6.62 28.97
N GLY A 205 -3.19 5.34 29.34
CA GLY A 205 -4.08 4.85 30.39
C GLY A 205 -5.41 4.28 29.92
N ASP A 206 -5.72 4.35 28.62
CA ASP A 206 -6.90 3.68 28.06
C ASP A 206 -6.68 2.16 28.04
N GLU A 207 -7.77 1.42 28.31
CA GLU A 207 -7.79 -0.04 28.29
C GLU A 207 -8.10 -0.54 26.88
N ILE A 208 -7.10 -1.14 26.22
CA ILE A 208 -7.24 -1.66 24.85
C ILE A 208 -7.43 -3.16 24.90
N VAL A 209 -8.45 -3.64 24.17
CA VAL A 209 -8.78 -5.06 24.02
C VAL A 209 -8.21 -5.57 22.71
N VAL A 210 -7.40 -6.63 22.75
CA VAL A 210 -6.83 -7.28 21.56
C VAL A 210 -7.14 -8.77 21.60
N ARG A 211 -7.70 -9.27 20.51
CA ARG A 211 -8.13 -10.65 20.33
C ARG A 211 -7.24 -11.40 19.35
N SER A 212 -7.36 -12.71 19.33
CA SER A 212 -6.70 -13.58 18.36
C SER A 212 -6.81 -13.05 16.93
N GLY A 213 -5.71 -13.10 16.18
CA GLY A 213 -5.58 -12.57 14.83
C GLY A 213 -5.31 -11.07 14.74
N ASN A 214 -5.39 -10.31 15.84
CA ASN A 214 -5.16 -8.87 15.84
C ASN A 214 -3.75 -8.50 16.32
N MET A 215 -3.26 -7.38 15.78
CA MET A 215 -1.97 -6.80 16.18
C MET A 215 -2.17 -5.84 17.37
N VAL A 216 -1.24 -5.89 18.33
CA VAL A 216 -1.16 -4.92 19.42
C VAL A 216 -0.82 -3.54 18.84
N PRO A 217 -1.73 -2.55 18.97
CA PRO A 217 -1.57 -1.27 18.28
C PRO A 217 -0.60 -0.30 18.94
N LEU A 218 -0.38 -0.45 20.26
CA LEU A 218 0.45 0.43 21.10
C LEU A 218 1.17 -0.37 22.17
N ASP A 219 2.29 0.17 22.63
CA ASP A 219 2.99 -0.40 23.80
C ASP A 219 2.12 -0.29 25.04
N GLY A 220 2.11 -1.36 25.86
CA GLY A 220 1.29 -1.39 27.06
C GLY A 220 1.66 -2.46 28.05
N THR A 221 0.86 -2.55 29.13
CA THR A 221 0.98 -3.60 30.16
C THR A 221 -0.35 -4.32 30.28
N VAL A 222 -0.34 -5.63 30.16
CA VAL A 222 -1.54 -6.49 30.29
C VAL A 222 -2.10 -6.37 31.70
N ILE A 223 -3.39 -6.04 31.79
CA ILE A 223 -4.13 -5.91 33.06
C ILE A 223 -5.10 -7.07 33.28
N GLU A 224 -5.58 -7.69 32.19
CA GLU A 224 -6.57 -8.78 32.25
C GLU A 224 -6.40 -9.70 31.03
N GLY A 225 -6.75 -10.97 31.18
CA GLY A 225 -6.66 -11.98 30.14
C GLY A 225 -5.28 -12.57 29.95
N GLU A 226 -5.20 -13.46 29.00
CA GLU A 226 -3.98 -14.19 28.64
C GLU A 226 -3.97 -14.43 27.12
N ALA A 227 -2.83 -14.23 26.49
CA ALA A 227 -2.67 -14.41 25.07
C ALA A 227 -1.31 -15.00 24.69
N MET A 228 -1.29 -15.86 23.67
CA MET A 228 -0.09 -16.26 22.96
C MET A 228 0.22 -15.23 21.88
N VAL A 229 1.38 -14.61 21.93
CA VAL A 229 1.75 -13.53 21.01
C VAL A 229 2.97 -13.89 20.18
N ASN A 230 2.91 -13.64 18.90
CA ASN A 230 4.03 -13.76 17.98
C ASN A 230 4.87 -12.47 18.03
N GLN A 231 6.13 -12.61 18.39
CA GLN A 231 7.10 -11.52 18.49
C GLN A 231 8.16 -11.57 17.37
N ALA A 232 8.00 -12.43 16.37
CA ALA A 232 9.00 -12.64 15.30
C ALA A 232 9.41 -11.33 14.61
N ALA A 233 8.50 -10.37 14.47
CA ALA A 233 8.78 -9.05 13.89
C ALA A 233 9.73 -8.19 14.74
N LEU A 234 9.83 -8.45 16.05
CA LEU A 234 10.67 -7.70 16.99
C LEU A 234 11.94 -8.44 17.38
N THR A 235 11.85 -9.75 17.60
CA THR A 235 12.94 -10.56 18.14
C THR A 235 13.57 -11.52 17.13
N GLY A 236 12.92 -11.75 15.99
CA GLY A 236 13.32 -12.76 15.01
C GLY A 236 12.98 -14.20 15.40
N GLU A 237 12.40 -14.43 16.58
CA GLU A 237 12.01 -15.75 17.07
C GLU A 237 10.57 -16.07 16.68
N SER A 238 10.36 -17.19 15.98
CA SER A 238 9.06 -17.60 15.45
C SER A 238 8.15 -18.30 16.47
N MET A 239 8.63 -18.62 17.67
CA MET A 239 7.79 -19.28 18.68
C MET A 239 6.92 -18.26 19.42
N PRO A 240 5.58 -18.51 19.52
CA PRO A 240 4.69 -17.63 20.28
C PRO A 240 5.05 -17.59 21.77
N VAL A 241 4.98 -16.40 22.34
CA VAL A 241 5.30 -16.15 23.76
C VAL A 241 4.01 -15.86 24.54
N ARG A 242 3.83 -16.54 25.65
CA ARG A 242 2.69 -16.32 26.56
C ARG A 242 2.79 -14.95 27.24
N LYS A 243 1.74 -14.15 27.15
CA LYS A 243 1.58 -12.87 27.86
C LYS A 243 0.39 -12.96 28.78
N ALA A 244 0.63 -12.83 30.08
CA ALA A 244 -0.37 -12.82 31.11
C ALA A 244 -0.38 -11.47 31.85
N LYS A 245 -1.27 -11.31 32.81
CA LYS A 245 -1.39 -10.10 33.64
C LYS A 245 -0.03 -9.62 34.18
N GLY A 246 0.28 -8.34 33.99
CA GLY A 246 1.55 -7.71 34.36
C GLY A 246 2.64 -7.79 33.28
N ALA A 247 2.46 -8.59 32.22
CA ALA A 247 3.41 -8.67 31.13
C ALA A 247 3.38 -7.41 30.25
N THR A 248 4.53 -7.00 29.74
CA THR A 248 4.61 -5.92 28.75
C THR A 248 4.33 -6.46 27.36
N VAL A 249 3.47 -5.75 26.62
CA VAL A 249 3.19 -5.96 25.21
C VAL A 249 3.71 -4.78 24.40
N TYR A 250 4.20 -5.04 23.21
CA TYR A 250 4.78 -4.03 22.32
C TYR A 250 3.94 -3.86 21.08
N ALA A 251 3.90 -2.63 20.56
CA ALA A 251 3.23 -2.36 19.29
C ALA A 251 3.85 -3.19 18.15
N GLY A 252 3.01 -3.82 17.33
CA GLY A 252 3.46 -4.62 16.20
C GLY A 252 3.53 -6.13 16.47
N ILE A 253 3.40 -6.60 17.70
CA ILE A 253 3.25 -8.03 17.98
C ILE A 253 1.83 -8.49 17.70
N VAL A 254 1.66 -9.74 17.32
CA VAL A 254 0.36 -10.30 16.92
C VAL A 254 -0.10 -11.33 17.96
N VAL A 255 -1.37 -11.23 18.34
CA VAL A 255 -2.03 -12.23 19.19
C VAL A 255 -2.42 -13.42 18.32
N GLU A 256 -1.79 -14.58 18.52
CA GLU A 256 -2.13 -15.82 17.81
C GLU A 256 -3.34 -16.52 18.44
N GLU A 257 -3.33 -16.64 19.77
CA GLU A 257 -4.41 -17.27 20.53
C GLU A 257 -4.74 -16.46 21.77
N GLY A 258 -6.01 -16.50 22.17
CA GLY A 258 -6.50 -15.85 23.40
C GLY A 258 -6.92 -14.39 23.18
N GLU A 259 -7.19 -13.73 24.31
CA GLU A 259 -7.57 -12.32 24.39
C GLU A 259 -6.85 -11.68 25.57
N CYS A 260 -6.37 -10.46 25.38
CA CYS A 260 -5.82 -9.69 26.48
C CYS A 260 -6.27 -8.23 26.44
N VAL A 261 -6.41 -7.66 27.63
CA VAL A 261 -6.68 -6.24 27.83
C VAL A 261 -5.41 -5.63 28.42
N PHE A 262 -4.93 -4.55 27.82
CA PHE A 262 -3.74 -3.86 28.27
C PHE A 262 -3.94 -2.36 28.39
N LEU A 263 -3.22 -1.73 29.32
CA LEU A 263 -3.18 -0.27 29.46
C LEU A 263 -2.18 0.32 28.47
N ALA A 264 -2.64 1.26 27.64
CA ALA A 264 -1.79 1.98 26.70
C ALA A 264 -0.77 2.87 27.46
N LYS A 265 0.51 2.77 27.10
CA LYS A 265 1.59 3.61 27.67
C LYS A 265 1.80 4.91 26.90
N ALA A 266 1.37 4.98 25.63
CA ALA A 266 1.55 6.13 24.76
C ALA A 266 0.25 6.53 24.07
N ALA A 267 0.14 7.81 23.67
CA ALA A 267 -0.98 8.29 22.88
C ALA A 267 -0.90 7.75 21.45
N GLY A 268 -2.06 7.37 20.88
CA GLY A 268 -2.15 6.69 19.58
C GLY A 268 -1.83 7.54 18.34
N GLY A 269 -1.47 8.82 18.49
CA GLY A 269 -1.29 9.72 17.35
C GLY A 269 0.13 10.19 17.06
N ALA A 270 0.98 10.30 18.09
CA ALA A 270 2.25 11.03 17.98
C ALA A 270 3.35 10.32 17.16
N ASN A 271 3.34 9.00 17.05
CA ASN A 271 4.43 8.24 16.41
C ASN A 271 4.06 7.61 15.06
N ARG A 272 2.83 7.77 14.57
CA ARG A 272 2.40 7.08 13.35
C ARG A 272 2.94 7.76 12.10
N TYR A 273 2.92 9.08 12.05
CA TYR A 273 3.48 9.84 10.93
C TYR A 273 4.98 9.56 10.79
N ASP A 274 5.71 9.58 11.90
CA ASP A 274 7.16 9.30 11.92
C ASP A 274 7.45 7.85 11.49
N LYS A 275 6.62 6.87 11.90
CA LYS A 275 6.72 5.48 11.42
C LYS A 275 6.42 5.35 9.92
N ILE A 276 5.42 6.07 9.41
CA ILE A 276 5.10 6.10 7.98
C ILE A 276 6.25 6.73 7.20
N VAL A 277 6.79 7.86 7.66
CA VAL A 277 7.96 8.51 7.04
C VAL A 277 9.17 7.58 7.07
N ALA A 278 9.46 6.94 8.20
CA ALA A 278 10.54 5.96 8.30
C ALA A 278 10.34 4.77 7.36
N MET A 279 9.12 4.24 7.25
CA MET A 279 8.78 3.15 6.32
C MET A 279 8.95 3.58 4.85
N ILE A 280 8.59 4.83 4.51
CA ILE A 280 8.79 5.38 3.17
C ILE A 280 10.29 5.57 2.89
N GLU A 281 11.07 6.09 3.86
CA GLU A 281 12.52 6.22 3.73
C GLU A 281 13.22 4.87 3.61
N GLU A 282 12.74 3.85 4.29
CA GLU A 282 13.23 2.48 4.15
C GLU A 282 12.84 1.88 2.80
N SER A 283 11.62 2.15 2.33
CA SER A 283 11.14 1.81 0.99
C SER A 283 12.00 2.46 -0.12
N GLU A 284 12.45 3.71 0.08
CA GLU A 284 13.41 4.35 -0.85
C GLU A 284 14.75 3.59 -0.93
N LYS A 285 15.17 2.91 0.14
CA LYS A 285 16.39 2.06 0.13
C LYS A 285 16.18 0.78 -0.70
N LEU A 286 14.94 0.31 -0.84
CA LEU A 286 14.55 -0.82 -1.68
C LEU A 286 14.36 -0.39 -3.14
N LYS A 287 15.40 0.24 -3.72
CA LYS A 287 15.39 0.72 -5.10
C LYS A 287 15.06 -0.38 -6.09
N SER A 288 14.28 -0.04 -7.10
CA SER A 288 13.95 -0.96 -8.17
C SER A 288 15.16 -1.31 -9.02
N SER A 289 15.17 -2.50 -9.62
CA SER A 289 16.27 -2.92 -10.50
C SER A 289 16.36 -2.05 -11.76
N THR A 290 15.25 -1.54 -12.25
CA THR A 290 15.16 -0.63 -13.40
C THR A 290 15.71 0.74 -13.07
N GLU A 291 15.42 1.25 -11.87
CA GLU A 291 15.97 2.51 -11.37
C GLU A 291 17.50 2.43 -11.28
N ASN A 292 18.02 1.39 -10.61
CA ASN A 292 19.47 1.18 -10.49
C ASN A 292 20.15 1.04 -11.85
N ARG A 293 19.54 0.26 -12.77
CA ARG A 293 20.08 0.07 -14.13
C ARG A 293 20.11 1.37 -14.93
N ALA A 294 19.08 2.22 -14.79
CA ALA A 294 19.03 3.51 -15.47
C ALA A 294 20.10 4.48 -14.93
N LEU A 295 20.31 4.49 -13.59
CA LEU A 295 21.37 5.29 -12.97
C LEU A 295 22.75 4.83 -13.42
N GLU A 296 23.01 3.52 -13.42
CA GLU A 296 24.29 2.97 -13.93
C GLU A 296 24.53 3.31 -15.40
N LEU A 297 23.49 3.27 -16.24
CA LEU A 297 23.60 3.65 -17.65
C LEU A 297 23.92 5.14 -17.80
N ALA A 298 23.29 6.00 -16.99
CA ALA A 298 23.57 7.42 -17.00
C ALA A 298 25.03 7.73 -16.63
N ASP A 299 25.54 7.10 -15.57
CA ASP A 299 26.94 7.28 -15.15
C ASP A 299 27.94 6.72 -16.20
N LYS A 300 27.59 5.63 -16.90
CA LYS A 300 28.39 5.09 -18.02
C LYS A 300 28.47 6.04 -19.21
N LEU A 301 27.59 7.03 -19.34
CA LEU A 301 27.64 8.04 -20.42
C LEU A 301 28.61 9.18 -20.11
N VAL A 302 28.99 9.42 -18.85
CA VAL A 302 29.92 10.48 -18.45
C VAL A 302 31.28 10.40 -19.19
N PRO A 303 31.98 9.25 -19.30
CA PRO A 303 33.19 9.12 -20.07
C PRO A 303 33.04 9.49 -21.56
N TRP A 304 31.87 9.17 -22.14
CA TRP A 304 31.58 9.51 -23.55
C TRP A 304 31.36 11.01 -23.74
N CYS A 305 30.72 11.70 -22.75
CA CYS A 305 30.61 13.16 -22.77
C CYS A 305 32.00 13.81 -22.70
N LEU A 306 32.89 13.30 -21.84
CA LEU A 306 34.25 13.78 -21.73
C LEU A 306 35.06 13.55 -23.07
N ALA A 307 34.97 12.36 -23.62
CA ALA A 307 35.59 12.04 -24.91
C ALA A 307 35.04 12.93 -26.04
N GLY A 308 33.70 13.10 -26.09
CA GLY A 308 33.03 14.00 -27.05
C GLY A 308 33.50 15.45 -26.92
N THR A 309 33.71 15.93 -25.70
CA THR A 309 34.25 17.26 -25.45
C THR A 309 35.65 17.44 -25.99
N VAL A 310 36.57 16.44 -25.75
CA VAL A 310 37.94 16.44 -26.27
C VAL A 310 37.94 16.40 -27.77
N VAL A 311 37.16 15.51 -28.39
CA VAL A 311 37.04 15.38 -29.86
C VAL A 311 36.51 16.66 -30.46
N THR A 312 35.46 17.25 -29.92
CA THR A 312 34.88 18.51 -30.41
C THR A 312 35.91 19.65 -30.32
N TYR A 313 36.68 19.72 -29.26
CA TYR A 313 37.76 20.71 -29.14
C TYR A 313 38.87 20.45 -30.16
N ALA A 314 39.29 19.20 -30.34
CA ALA A 314 40.34 18.85 -31.30
C ALA A 314 39.94 19.21 -32.75
N LEU A 315 38.67 18.98 -33.12
CA LEU A 315 38.14 19.24 -34.46
C LEU A 315 37.85 20.72 -34.70
N THR A 316 37.24 21.40 -33.71
CA THR A 316 36.74 22.79 -33.91
C THR A 316 37.71 23.85 -33.40
N ARG A 317 38.66 23.52 -32.53
CA ARG A 317 39.52 24.42 -31.77
C ARG A 317 38.73 25.51 -31.01
N ASN A 318 37.44 25.23 -30.79
CA ASN A 318 36.52 26.16 -30.10
C ASN A 318 36.13 25.60 -28.75
N VAL A 319 36.66 26.22 -27.68
CA VAL A 319 36.39 25.81 -26.29
C VAL A 319 34.90 25.99 -25.91
N THR A 320 34.23 27.01 -26.45
CA THR A 320 32.81 27.25 -26.16
C THR A 320 31.94 26.10 -26.65
N ARG A 321 32.22 25.57 -27.87
CA ARG A 321 31.50 24.37 -28.39
C ARG A 321 31.81 23.15 -27.55
N ALA A 322 33.04 22.96 -27.12
CA ALA A 322 33.47 21.85 -26.27
C ALA A 322 32.76 21.91 -24.90
N ILE A 323 32.72 23.09 -24.25
CA ILE A 323 32.03 23.29 -22.96
C ILE A 323 30.53 23.03 -23.08
N SER A 324 29.88 23.36 -24.19
CA SER A 324 28.45 23.12 -24.39
C SER A 324 28.04 21.65 -24.21
N ILE A 325 28.94 20.71 -24.51
CA ILE A 325 28.69 19.27 -24.26
C ILE A 325 28.71 18.96 -22.78
N LEU A 326 29.60 19.58 -21.99
CA LEU A 326 29.68 19.37 -20.54
C LEU A 326 28.47 19.91 -19.76
N MET A 327 27.69 20.81 -20.41
CA MET A 327 26.50 21.41 -19.78
C MET A 327 25.29 20.49 -19.77
N VAL A 328 25.34 19.34 -20.41
CA VAL A 328 24.22 18.42 -20.57
C VAL A 328 24.63 17.06 -20.04
N ASP A 329 23.98 16.62 -18.99
CA ASP A 329 24.14 15.29 -18.41
C ASP A 329 22.86 14.46 -18.59
N PHE A 330 22.99 13.14 -18.42
CA PHE A 330 21.85 12.22 -18.51
C PHE A 330 21.34 11.78 -17.14
N SER A 331 22.11 12.02 -16.09
CA SER A 331 21.87 11.42 -14.78
C SER A 331 20.91 12.25 -13.92
N CYS A 332 21.00 13.58 -13.95
CA CYS A 332 20.18 14.47 -13.12
C CYS A 332 18.67 14.25 -13.33
N ALA A 333 18.24 14.23 -14.60
CA ALA A 333 16.82 14.01 -14.91
C ALA A 333 16.31 12.63 -14.51
N LEU A 334 17.14 11.58 -14.66
CA LEU A 334 16.77 10.22 -14.31
C LEU A 334 16.78 10.00 -12.78
N LYS A 335 17.80 10.51 -12.08
CA LYS A 335 17.91 10.44 -10.61
C LYS A 335 16.71 11.06 -9.90
N LEU A 336 16.11 12.08 -10.50
CA LEU A 336 14.95 12.77 -9.93
C LEU A 336 13.62 12.17 -10.41
N SER A 337 13.44 11.99 -11.71
CA SER A 337 12.13 11.64 -12.28
C SER A 337 11.66 10.22 -11.97
N MET A 338 12.59 9.26 -11.78
CA MET A 338 12.23 7.87 -11.49
C MET A 338 11.68 7.67 -10.06
N PRO A 339 12.37 8.10 -9.00
CA PRO A 339 11.80 8.04 -7.65
C PRO A 339 10.47 8.77 -7.54
N LEU A 340 10.34 9.94 -8.20
CA LEU A 340 9.09 10.70 -8.20
C LEU A 340 7.94 9.94 -8.87
N ALA A 341 8.20 9.22 -9.97
CA ALA A 341 7.19 8.39 -10.61
C ALA A 341 6.74 7.24 -9.69
N VAL A 342 7.69 6.59 -8.99
CA VAL A 342 7.41 5.54 -8.02
C VAL A 342 6.58 6.08 -6.84
N LEU A 343 6.97 7.21 -6.26
CA LEU A 343 6.22 7.84 -5.18
C LEU A 343 4.81 8.26 -5.61
N SER A 344 4.66 8.74 -6.85
CA SER A 344 3.33 9.04 -7.44
C SER A 344 2.49 7.79 -7.59
N ALA A 345 3.07 6.67 -8.05
CA ALA A 345 2.39 5.38 -8.13
C ALA A 345 1.94 4.87 -6.76
N MET A 346 2.83 4.93 -5.75
CA MET A 346 2.50 4.52 -4.38
C MET A 346 1.39 5.38 -3.78
N ARG A 347 1.40 6.70 -4.03
CA ARG A 347 0.32 7.61 -3.62
C ARG A 347 -1.01 7.23 -4.28
N GLU A 348 -0.99 6.91 -5.57
CA GLU A 348 -2.19 6.52 -6.31
C GLU A 348 -2.74 5.17 -5.82
N CYS A 349 -1.88 4.20 -5.51
CA CYS A 349 -2.25 2.98 -4.80
C CYS A 349 -2.92 3.29 -3.45
N GLY A 350 -2.34 4.22 -2.66
CA GLY A 350 -2.90 4.63 -1.38
C GLY A 350 -4.32 5.20 -1.49
N THR A 351 -4.64 5.96 -2.55
CA THR A 351 -6.00 6.47 -2.81
C THR A 351 -7.01 5.37 -3.20
N ALA A 352 -6.50 4.22 -3.67
CA ALA A 352 -7.30 3.02 -3.97
C ALA A 352 -7.28 2.00 -2.81
N HIS A 353 -6.95 2.43 -1.58
CA HIS A 353 -6.85 1.57 -0.39
C HIS A 353 -5.82 0.43 -0.50
N ILE A 354 -4.82 0.60 -1.35
CA ILE A 354 -3.73 -0.36 -1.56
C ILE A 354 -2.45 0.21 -0.94
N THR A 355 -1.83 -0.53 -0.04
CA THR A 355 -0.55 -0.16 0.56
C THR A 355 0.55 -1.00 -0.06
N VAL A 356 1.59 -0.36 -0.60
CA VAL A 356 2.75 -1.02 -1.21
C VAL A 356 4.00 -0.69 -0.40
N LYS A 357 4.77 -1.69 0.02
CA LYS A 357 5.96 -1.52 0.87
C LYS A 357 7.19 -0.99 0.12
N GLY A 358 7.17 -0.94 -1.21
CA GLY A 358 8.30 -0.40 -1.97
C GLY A 358 8.12 -0.45 -3.48
N GLY A 359 8.81 0.46 -4.18
CA GLY A 359 8.74 0.58 -5.65
C GLY A 359 9.17 -0.67 -6.40
N LYS A 360 10.08 -1.47 -5.83
CA LYS A 360 10.52 -2.75 -6.44
C LYS A 360 9.36 -3.73 -6.65
N TYR A 361 8.35 -3.69 -5.78
CA TYR A 361 7.18 -4.58 -5.88
C TYR A 361 6.22 -4.15 -7.00
N LEU A 362 6.07 -2.84 -7.23
CA LEU A 362 5.33 -2.33 -8.40
C LEU A 362 6.03 -2.69 -9.71
N GLU A 363 7.36 -2.62 -9.74
CA GLU A 363 8.14 -3.05 -10.91
C GLU A 363 8.02 -4.55 -11.16
N ALA A 364 8.13 -5.38 -10.13
CA ALA A 364 7.95 -6.82 -10.22
C ALA A 364 6.53 -7.16 -10.69
N LEU A 365 5.51 -6.47 -10.15
CA LEU A 365 4.12 -6.65 -10.55
C LEU A 365 3.88 -6.27 -12.02
N ALA A 366 4.53 -5.22 -12.53
CA ALA A 366 4.43 -4.88 -13.95
C ALA A 366 4.94 -6.03 -14.84
N LYS A 367 5.97 -6.76 -14.39
CA LYS A 367 6.58 -7.90 -15.10
C LYS A 367 5.92 -9.24 -14.80
N ALA A 368 5.05 -9.31 -13.79
CA ALA A 368 4.42 -10.55 -13.35
C ALA A 368 3.63 -11.20 -14.48
N ASP A 369 3.85 -12.48 -14.66
CA ASP A 369 3.20 -13.33 -15.66
C ASP A 369 2.33 -14.44 -15.05
N THR A 370 2.53 -14.74 -13.77
CA THR A 370 1.82 -15.80 -13.04
C THR A 370 1.25 -15.26 -11.74
N ILE A 371 -0.04 -15.50 -11.50
CA ILE A 371 -0.71 -15.21 -10.22
C ILE A 371 -1.22 -16.49 -9.61
N VAL A 372 -0.88 -16.71 -8.35
CA VAL A 372 -1.39 -17.83 -7.53
C VAL A 372 -2.38 -17.25 -6.52
N PHE A 373 -3.60 -17.75 -6.55
CA PHE A 373 -4.66 -17.39 -5.62
C PHE A 373 -4.86 -18.48 -4.58
N ASP A 374 -4.90 -18.13 -3.31
CA ASP A 374 -5.61 -18.96 -2.36
C ASP A 374 -7.12 -18.90 -2.65
N LYS A 375 -7.85 -19.97 -2.32
CA LYS A 375 -9.31 -19.99 -2.50
C LYS A 375 -10.00 -19.20 -1.40
N THR A 376 -9.79 -19.64 -0.16
CA THR A 376 -10.58 -19.21 1.01
C THR A 376 -10.21 -17.80 1.43
N GLY A 377 -11.21 -16.89 1.57
CA GLY A 377 -10.96 -15.49 1.94
C GLY A 377 -10.36 -14.63 0.82
N THR A 378 -9.92 -15.24 -0.28
CA THR A 378 -9.37 -14.55 -1.46
C THR A 378 -10.37 -14.58 -2.62
N LEU A 379 -10.56 -15.71 -3.26
CA LEU A 379 -11.58 -15.87 -4.31
C LEU A 379 -13.00 -15.98 -3.73
N THR A 380 -13.11 -16.38 -2.47
CA THR A 380 -14.33 -16.43 -1.69
C THR A 380 -14.35 -15.34 -0.63
N ARG A 381 -15.48 -15.19 0.08
CA ARG A 381 -15.64 -14.17 1.15
C ARG A 381 -15.23 -14.65 2.54
N ALA A 382 -14.81 -15.93 2.70
CA ALA A 382 -14.62 -16.59 3.99
C ALA A 382 -15.84 -16.45 4.93
N THR A 383 -17.03 -16.46 4.35
CA THR A 383 -18.30 -16.42 5.07
C THR A 383 -19.15 -17.62 4.68
N PRO A 384 -18.86 -18.80 5.22
CA PRO A 384 -19.62 -20.01 4.90
C PRO A 384 -21.12 -19.79 5.09
N GLN A 385 -21.92 -20.39 4.23
CA GLN A 385 -23.38 -20.32 4.25
C GLN A 385 -23.95 -21.71 4.08
N VAL A 386 -25.05 -22.01 4.77
CA VAL A 386 -25.83 -23.22 4.52
C VAL A 386 -26.54 -23.05 3.18
N VAL A 387 -26.25 -23.93 2.24
CA VAL A 387 -26.81 -23.91 0.88
C VAL A 387 -28.02 -24.86 0.76
N ASP A 388 -27.92 -26.02 1.35
CA ASP A 388 -29.00 -26.99 1.38
C ASP A 388 -28.92 -27.88 2.65
N ILE A 389 -30.02 -28.51 2.97
CA ILE A 389 -30.13 -29.46 4.07
C ILE A 389 -30.78 -30.71 3.51
N ILE A 390 -30.12 -31.85 3.65
CA ILE A 390 -30.57 -33.14 3.16
C ILE A 390 -30.96 -33.94 4.40
N PRO A 391 -32.27 -34.05 4.69
CA PRO A 391 -32.75 -34.80 5.84
C PRO A 391 -32.71 -36.32 5.56
N PHE A 392 -32.45 -37.11 6.58
CA PHE A 392 -32.48 -38.57 6.58
C PHE A 392 -33.38 -39.08 7.70
N SER A 393 -33.69 -40.40 7.72
CA SER A 393 -34.48 -41.02 8.79
C SER A 393 -35.84 -40.35 9.04
N ASN A 394 -36.55 -39.93 7.97
CA ASN A 394 -37.83 -39.21 8.04
C ASN A 394 -37.78 -37.86 8.84
N SER A 395 -36.65 -37.27 9.00
CA SER A 395 -36.50 -35.94 9.64
C SER A 395 -36.96 -34.81 8.71
N GLU A 396 -37.37 -33.70 9.25
CA GLU A 396 -37.65 -32.50 8.47
C GLU A 396 -36.42 -31.55 8.42
N LYS A 397 -36.27 -30.78 7.33
CA LYS A 397 -35.14 -29.86 7.16
C LYS A 397 -35.01 -28.88 8.34
N ASP A 398 -36.14 -28.37 8.80
CA ASP A 398 -36.17 -27.39 9.87
C ASP A 398 -35.75 -27.98 11.22
N ASP A 399 -36.08 -29.25 11.48
CA ASP A 399 -35.68 -29.97 12.70
C ASP A 399 -34.18 -30.27 12.71
N VAL A 400 -33.64 -30.69 11.55
CA VAL A 400 -32.19 -30.92 11.37
C VAL A 400 -31.42 -29.59 11.61
N LEU A 401 -31.89 -28.48 11.01
CA LEU A 401 -31.22 -27.19 11.16
C LEU A 401 -31.32 -26.64 12.59
N ARG A 402 -32.51 -26.79 13.21
CA ARG A 402 -32.73 -26.34 14.60
C ARG A 402 -31.84 -27.09 15.58
N LEU A 403 -31.77 -28.43 15.44
CA LEU A 403 -30.97 -29.26 16.30
C LEU A 403 -29.46 -29.02 16.09
N ALA A 404 -29.03 -28.86 14.84
CA ALA A 404 -27.64 -28.50 14.53
C ALA A 404 -27.25 -27.14 15.09
N ALA A 405 -28.12 -26.12 14.96
CA ALA A 405 -27.85 -24.78 15.50
C ALA A 405 -27.75 -24.78 17.03
N CYS A 406 -28.61 -25.58 17.71
CA CYS A 406 -28.57 -25.75 19.14
C CYS A 406 -27.23 -26.32 19.64
N LEU A 407 -26.65 -27.31 18.94
CA LEU A 407 -25.36 -27.89 19.29
C LEU A 407 -24.16 -27.01 18.96
N GLU A 408 -24.21 -26.35 17.79
CA GLU A 408 -23.13 -25.53 17.28
C GLU A 408 -22.99 -24.13 17.93
N GLU A 409 -24.05 -23.64 18.62
CA GLU A 409 -24.03 -22.30 19.24
C GLU A 409 -22.96 -22.16 20.33
N HIS A 410 -22.58 -23.26 20.98
CA HIS A 410 -21.61 -23.26 22.06
C HIS A 410 -20.14 -23.21 21.63
N PHE A 411 -19.86 -23.52 20.35
CA PHE A 411 -18.50 -23.59 19.81
C PHE A 411 -18.37 -22.73 18.55
N PRO A 412 -18.22 -21.42 18.69
CA PRO A 412 -18.27 -20.49 17.57
C PRO A 412 -17.03 -20.63 16.66
N HIS A 413 -17.17 -21.40 15.59
CA HIS A 413 -16.27 -21.44 14.45
C HIS A 413 -17.01 -21.08 13.16
N SER A 414 -16.31 -20.92 12.05
CA SER A 414 -16.89 -20.37 10.81
C SER A 414 -18.10 -21.18 10.29
N MET A 415 -18.05 -22.52 10.33
CA MET A 415 -19.14 -23.40 9.91
C MET A 415 -20.31 -23.36 10.93
N ALA A 416 -20.02 -23.43 12.23
CA ALA A 416 -21.01 -23.29 13.28
C ALA A 416 -21.80 -21.99 13.16
N ASN A 417 -21.09 -20.89 12.97
CA ASN A 417 -21.73 -19.58 12.76
C ASN A 417 -22.63 -19.54 11.52
N ALA A 418 -22.31 -20.30 10.47
CA ALA A 418 -23.15 -20.44 9.28
C ALA A 418 -24.45 -21.15 9.60
N VAL A 419 -24.39 -22.26 10.35
CA VAL A 419 -25.56 -23.05 10.77
C VAL A 419 -26.47 -22.22 11.69
N VAL A 420 -25.91 -21.61 12.73
CA VAL A 420 -26.66 -20.77 13.67
C VAL A 420 -27.32 -19.58 12.96
N ARG A 421 -26.62 -18.94 12.03
CA ARG A 421 -27.16 -17.83 11.23
C ARG A 421 -28.33 -18.30 10.36
N ALA A 422 -28.17 -19.44 9.65
CA ALA A 422 -29.22 -19.98 8.82
C ALA A 422 -30.49 -20.30 9.61
N ALA A 423 -30.36 -20.87 10.82
CA ALA A 423 -31.49 -21.13 11.71
C ALA A 423 -32.17 -19.80 12.15
N ARG A 424 -31.42 -18.78 12.49
CA ARG A 424 -31.95 -17.44 12.86
C ARG A 424 -32.69 -16.76 11.71
N GLU A 425 -32.14 -16.83 10.50
CA GLU A 425 -32.75 -16.25 9.30
C GLU A 425 -34.09 -16.91 8.94
N GLN A 426 -34.22 -18.21 9.22
CA GLN A 426 -35.47 -18.96 9.03
C GLN A 426 -36.42 -18.83 10.24
N GLY A 427 -36.06 -18.08 11.27
CA GLY A 427 -36.89 -17.86 12.44
C GLY A 427 -37.07 -19.09 13.35
N LEU A 428 -36.16 -20.08 13.23
CA LEU A 428 -36.13 -21.29 14.03
C LEU A 428 -35.56 -20.98 15.41
N ALA A 429 -36.42 -20.55 16.33
CA ALA A 429 -36.05 -20.44 17.72
C ALA A 429 -35.88 -21.83 18.35
N HIS A 430 -34.87 -21.99 19.19
CA HIS A 430 -34.69 -23.21 19.98
C HIS A 430 -34.51 -22.84 21.45
N GLU A 431 -35.13 -23.66 22.31
CA GLU A 431 -34.79 -23.72 23.74
C GLU A 431 -33.62 -24.67 23.89
N GLU A 432 -32.73 -24.50 24.87
CA GLU A 432 -31.65 -25.45 25.15
C GLU A 432 -32.26 -26.85 25.37
N MET A 433 -32.08 -27.74 24.38
CA MET A 433 -32.63 -29.09 24.38
C MET A 433 -31.63 -30.16 24.76
N HIS A 434 -30.35 -29.78 24.95
CA HIS A 434 -29.26 -30.72 25.18
C HIS A 434 -28.77 -30.69 26.63
N SER A 435 -28.12 -31.77 27.06
CA SER A 435 -27.34 -31.85 28.27
C SER A 435 -25.90 -31.35 28.00
N GLU A 436 -24.95 -31.74 28.80
CA GLU A 436 -23.53 -31.40 28.64
C GLU A 436 -23.03 -31.66 27.19
N VAL A 437 -22.41 -30.67 26.55
CA VAL A 437 -21.89 -30.73 25.19
C VAL A 437 -20.40 -31.08 25.26
N GLU A 438 -20.00 -32.14 24.61
CA GLU A 438 -18.60 -32.58 24.52
C GLU A 438 -18.04 -32.16 23.16
N TYR A 439 -17.02 -31.29 23.17
CA TYR A 439 -16.33 -30.88 21.96
C TYR A 439 -15.09 -31.77 21.73
N ILE A 440 -15.05 -32.43 20.59
CA ILE A 440 -13.93 -33.27 20.15
C ILE A 440 -13.12 -32.47 19.13
N VAL A 441 -11.92 -32.02 19.56
CA VAL A 441 -11.08 -31.12 18.75
C VAL A 441 -10.82 -31.69 17.36
N ALA A 442 -11.07 -30.86 16.33
CA ALA A 442 -10.91 -31.16 14.91
C ALA A 442 -11.85 -32.25 14.33
N HIS A 443 -12.78 -32.78 15.10
CA HIS A 443 -13.67 -33.86 14.67
C HIS A 443 -15.14 -33.46 14.65
N GLY A 444 -15.68 -32.94 15.77
CA GLY A 444 -17.09 -32.60 15.86
C GLY A 444 -17.57 -32.39 17.29
N ILE A 445 -18.86 -32.41 17.47
CA ILE A 445 -19.57 -32.20 18.72
C ILE A 445 -20.42 -33.43 19.02
N ALA A 446 -20.39 -33.89 20.27
CA ALA A 446 -21.29 -34.95 20.78
C ALA A 446 -22.11 -34.39 21.96
N SER A 447 -23.36 -34.75 22.06
CA SER A 447 -24.23 -34.37 23.19
C SER A 447 -25.36 -35.40 23.37
N ARG A 448 -26.19 -35.17 24.38
CA ARG A 448 -27.44 -35.95 24.57
C ARG A 448 -28.66 -35.02 24.52
N VAL A 449 -29.59 -35.34 23.62
CA VAL A 449 -30.84 -34.62 23.45
C VAL A 449 -31.98 -35.57 23.74
N GLY A 450 -32.84 -35.25 24.71
CA GLY A 450 -33.91 -36.13 25.13
C GLY A 450 -33.46 -37.52 25.64
N GLY A 451 -32.19 -37.63 26.06
CA GLY A 451 -31.59 -38.90 26.51
C GLY A 451 -30.87 -39.68 25.39
N GLU A 452 -31.04 -39.32 24.12
CA GLU A 452 -30.40 -39.94 22.97
C GLU A 452 -29.04 -39.25 22.66
N ARG A 453 -28.04 -40.08 22.25
CA ARG A 453 -26.74 -39.53 21.82
C ARG A 453 -26.88 -38.92 20.43
N VAL A 454 -26.54 -37.63 20.34
CA VAL A 454 -26.50 -36.87 19.08
C VAL A 454 -25.09 -36.43 18.80
N VAL A 455 -24.63 -36.64 17.59
CA VAL A 455 -23.30 -36.21 17.12
C VAL A 455 -23.44 -35.42 15.84
N ILE A 456 -22.58 -34.34 15.72
CA ILE A 456 -22.50 -33.53 14.53
C ILE A 456 -21.04 -33.26 14.21
N GLY A 457 -20.62 -33.45 12.95
CA GLY A 457 -19.22 -33.25 12.60
C GLY A 457 -18.85 -33.73 11.20
N SER A 458 -17.55 -34.00 11.02
CA SER A 458 -16.99 -34.50 9.77
C SER A 458 -17.44 -35.93 9.43
N TYR A 459 -17.23 -36.38 8.17
CA TYR A 459 -17.46 -37.74 7.76
C TYR A 459 -16.72 -38.75 8.67
N HIS A 460 -15.41 -38.50 8.88
CA HIS A 460 -14.57 -39.35 9.71
C HIS A 460 -15.16 -39.48 11.12
N PHE A 461 -15.53 -38.37 11.75
CA PHE A 461 -16.08 -38.39 13.11
C PHE A 461 -17.38 -39.19 13.20
N VAL A 462 -18.34 -38.92 12.31
CA VAL A 462 -19.68 -39.55 12.40
C VAL A 462 -19.66 -41.03 12.03
N PHE A 463 -18.91 -41.42 10.97
CA PHE A 463 -18.96 -42.80 10.44
C PHE A 463 -17.80 -43.67 10.87
N GLU A 464 -16.60 -43.13 11.10
CA GLU A 464 -15.43 -43.93 11.46
C GLU A 464 -15.22 -43.98 12.99
N ASP A 465 -15.33 -42.82 13.69
CA ASP A 465 -15.15 -42.79 15.14
C ASP A 465 -16.39 -43.19 15.92
N GLU A 466 -17.55 -42.63 15.59
CA GLU A 466 -18.83 -42.86 16.28
C GLU A 466 -19.62 -44.02 15.65
N HIS A 467 -19.15 -44.64 14.57
CA HIS A 467 -19.72 -45.82 13.89
C HIS A 467 -21.21 -45.70 13.54
N CYS A 468 -21.67 -44.48 13.24
CA CYS A 468 -23.02 -44.24 12.79
C CYS A 468 -23.25 -44.82 11.41
N ILE A 469 -24.50 -45.21 11.10
CA ILE A 469 -24.87 -45.82 9.81
C ILE A 469 -25.85 -44.96 9.02
N VAL A 470 -25.78 -45.04 7.71
CA VAL A 470 -26.79 -44.50 6.80
C VAL A 470 -27.96 -45.48 6.75
N PRO A 471 -29.24 -45.02 6.84
CA PRO A 471 -30.41 -45.90 6.64
C PRO A 471 -30.33 -46.64 5.30
N ALA A 472 -30.55 -47.92 5.32
CA ALA A 472 -30.34 -48.79 4.16
C ALA A 472 -31.22 -48.41 2.95
N ASP A 473 -32.40 -47.87 3.20
CA ASP A 473 -33.36 -47.39 2.22
C ASP A 473 -33.00 -45.98 1.65
N GLU A 474 -32.09 -45.28 2.27
CA GLU A 474 -31.64 -43.95 1.86
C GLU A 474 -30.17 -43.92 1.34
N GLN A 475 -29.53 -45.07 1.14
CA GLN A 475 -28.14 -45.13 0.69
C GLN A 475 -27.94 -44.48 -0.68
N GLU A 476 -28.87 -44.66 -1.61
CA GLU A 476 -28.81 -44.04 -2.94
C GLU A 476 -28.86 -42.50 -2.85
N LYS A 477 -29.65 -41.94 -1.94
CA LYS A 477 -29.73 -40.51 -1.66
C LYS A 477 -28.42 -39.97 -1.09
N PHE A 478 -27.76 -40.74 -0.23
CA PHE A 478 -26.45 -40.38 0.35
C PHE A 478 -25.37 -40.37 -0.74
N ASP A 479 -25.35 -41.34 -1.62
CA ASP A 479 -24.37 -41.47 -2.71
C ASP A 479 -24.53 -40.39 -3.80
N GLN A 480 -25.74 -39.82 -3.93
CA GLN A 480 -26.07 -38.75 -4.89
C GLN A 480 -25.92 -37.32 -4.31
N MET A 481 -25.41 -37.18 -3.10
CA MET A 481 -25.20 -35.85 -2.51
C MET A 481 -24.26 -34.97 -3.34
N PRO A 482 -24.54 -33.65 -3.46
CA PRO A 482 -23.70 -32.72 -4.19
C PRO A 482 -22.28 -32.69 -3.63
N ALA A 483 -21.30 -33.15 -4.38
CA ALA A 483 -19.92 -33.26 -3.92
C ALA A 483 -19.14 -31.90 -3.94
N GLU A 484 -19.75 -30.85 -4.49
CA GLU A 484 -19.18 -29.50 -4.53
C GLU A 484 -19.27 -28.74 -3.21
N TYR A 485 -20.10 -29.24 -2.25
CA TYR A 485 -20.28 -28.61 -0.95
C TYR A 485 -19.47 -29.30 0.15
N SER A 486 -19.13 -28.55 1.19
CA SER A 486 -18.65 -29.14 2.45
C SER A 486 -19.86 -29.70 3.21
N HIS A 487 -19.75 -30.94 3.67
CA HIS A 487 -20.83 -31.63 4.36
C HIS A 487 -20.58 -31.68 5.86
N LEU A 488 -21.56 -31.25 6.63
CA LEU A 488 -21.61 -31.42 8.09
C LEU A 488 -22.67 -32.48 8.38
N TYR A 489 -22.23 -33.64 8.86
CA TYR A 489 -23.08 -34.83 9.10
C TYR A 489 -23.64 -34.76 10.52
N MET A 490 -24.92 -35.09 10.65
CA MET A 490 -25.58 -35.20 11.96
C MET A 490 -26.24 -36.54 12.11
N ALA A 491 -25.94 -37.21 13.22
CA ALA A 491 -26.54 -38.52 13.54
C ALA A 491 -27.13 -38.52 14.96
N ALA A 492 -28.20 -39.25 15.13
CA ALA A 492 -28.86 -39.47 16.42
C ALA A 492 -29.04 -40.97 16.66
N SER A 493 -28.73 -41.44 17.89
CA SER A 493 -28.83 -42.85 18.27
C SER A 493 -28.15 -43.82 17.29
N GLY A 494 -27.00 -43.38 16.69
CA GLY A 494 -26.20 -44.18 15.78
C GLY A 494 -26.70 -44.22 14.33
N GLN A 495 -27.74 -43.42 13.96
CA GLN A 495 -28.24 -43.32 12.59
C GLN A 495 -28.14 -41.88 12.06
N LEU A 496 -27.79 -41.74 10.76
CA LEU A 496 -27.76 -40.45 10.10
C LEU A 496 -29.16 -39.83 10.05
N VAL A 497 -29.31 -38.60 10.59
CA VAL A 497 -30.57 -37.84 10.60
C VAL A 497 -30.56 -36.69 9.60
N GLY A 498 -29.39 -36.18 9.22
CA GLY A 498 -29.31 -35.14 8.25
C GLY A 498 -27.87 -34.78 7.86
N VAL A 499 -27.76 -34.13 6.71
CA VAL A 499 -26.50 -33.58 6.20
C VAL A 499 -26.74 -32.11 5.84
N ILE A 500 -25.94 -31.22 6.42
CA ILE A 500 -25.99 -29.81 6.13
C ILE A 500 -24.90 -29.50 5.10
N CYS A 501 -25.30 -29.00 3.94
CA CYS A 501 -24.42 -28.61 2.86
C CYS A 501 -24.00 -27.19 3.06
N ILE A 502 -22.70 -26.95 3.22
CA ILE A 502 -22.13 -25.65 3.46
C ILE A 502 -21.20 -25.24 2.31
N ALA A 503 -21.36 -24.05 1.79
CA ALA A 503 -20.48 -23.48 0.79
C ALA A 503 -19.95 -22.11 1.24
N ASP A 504 -18.73 -21.81 0.83
CA ASP A 504 -18.17 -20.46 0.95
C ASP A 504 -18.36 -19.75 -0.39
N PRO A 505 -19.24 -18.72 -0.48
CA PRO A 505 -19.66 -18.14 -1.74
C PRO A 505 -18.49 -17.45 -2.42
N LEU A 506 -18.32 -17.70 -3.72
CA LEU A 506 -17.38 -16.98 -4.56
C LEU A 506 -17.71 -15.49 -4.60
N ARG A 507 -16.69 -14.68 -4.68
CA ARG A 507 -16.85 -13.25 -4.96
C ARG A 507 -17.42 -13.06 -6.36
N PRO A 508 -18.52 -12.31 -6.54
CA PRO A 508 -19.20 -12.18 -7.84
C PRO A 508 -18.29 -11.57 -8.92
N GLU A 509 -17.32 -10.76 -8.53
CA GLU A 509 -16.35 -10.14 -9.42
C GLU A 509 -15.19 -11.06 -9.82
N ALA A 510 -14.95 -12.19 -9.15
CA ALA A 510 -13.74 -13.02 -9.33
C ALA A 510 -13.46 -13.37 -10.80
N ALA A 511 -14.43 -13.95 -11.51
CA ALA A 511 -14.27 -14.31 -12.92
C ALA A 511 -14.01 -13.10 -13.83
N SER A 512 -14.60 -11.93 -13.53
CA SER A 512 -14.37 -10.69 -14.27
C SER A 512 -12.95 -10.19 -14.06
N VAL A 513 -12.48 -10.19 -12.82
CA VAL A 513 -11.14 -9.75 -12.42
C VAL A 513 -10.07 -10.62 -13.09
N LEU A 514 -10.21 -11.94 -13.10
CA LEU A 514 -9.25 -12.82 -13.77
C LEU A 514 -9.13 -12.49 -15.26
N ARG A 515 -10.26 -12.33 -15.95
CA ARG A 515 -10.26 -11.94 -17.37
C ARG A 515 -9.58 -10.58 -17.61
N GLN A 516 -9.72 -9.62 -16.70
CA GLN A 516 -9.07 -8.33 -16.81
C GLN A 516 -7.55 -8.42 -16.53
N LEU A 517 -7.13 -9.25 -15.56
CA LEU A 517 -5.73 -9.52 -15.28
C LEU A 517 -5.01 -10.16 -16.48
N HIS A 518 -5.67 -11.09 -17.19
CA HIS A 518 -5.14 -11.64 -18.45
C HIS A 518 -4.93 -10.55 -19.50
N LYS A 519 -5.89 -9.62 -19.67
CA LYS A 519 -5.75 -8.48 -20.60
C LYS A 519 -4.58 -7.54 -20.21
N LEU A 520 -4.25 -7.47 -18.92
CA LEU A 520 -3.14 -6.66 -18.39
C LEU A 520 -1.79 -7.39 -18.43
N GLY A 521 -1.71 -8.60 -19.00
CA GLY A 521 -0.48 -9.31 -19.27
C GLY A 521 -0.16 -10.51 -18.35
N ILE A 522 -1.06 -10.88 -17.45
CA ILE A 522 -0.94 -12.13 -16.70
C ILE A 522 -1.24 -13.30 -17.66
N ARG A 523 -0.34 -14.27 -17.71
CA ARG A 523 -0.43 -15.41 -18.62
C ARG A 523 -1.00 -16.67 -17.95
N ASN A 524 -0.71 -16.82 -16.66
CA ASN A 524 -1.09 -17.99 -15.89
C ASN A 524 -1.79 -17.57 -14.61
N THR A 525 -2.99 -18.09 -14.40
CA THR A 525 -3.74 -17.97 -13.14
C THR A 525 -3.88 -19.33 -12.51
N VAL A 526 -3.47 -19.45 -11.26
CA VAL A 526 -3.42 -20.72 -10.51
C VAL A 526 -4.26 -20.57 -9.25
N MET A 527 -5.15 -21.51 -8.98
CA MET A 527 -5.88 -21.61 -7.70
C MET A 527 -5.29 -22.73 -6.87
N MET A 528 -5.05 -22.49 -5.58
CA MET A 528 -4.63 -23.48 -4.61
C MET A 528 -5.62 -23.55 -3.45
N THR A 529 -6.00 -24.76 -3.04
CA THR A 529 -6.95 -24.96 -1.95
C THR A 529 -6.68 -26.28 -1.21
N GLY A 530 -7.01 -26.31 0.08
CA GLY A 530 -7.05 -27.55 0.87
C GLY A 530 -8.32 -28.40 0.65
N ASP A 531 -9.27 -27.91 -0.16
CA ASP A 531 -10.51 -28.64 -0.45
C ASP A 531 -10.27 -29.89 -1.28
N SER A 532 -11.31 -30.77 -1.33
CA SER A 532 -11.32 -31.93 -2.19
C SER A 532 -11.19 -31.58 -3.67
N TYR A 533 -10.66 -32.50 -4.46
CA TYR A 533 -10.48 -32.29 -5.91
C TYR A 533 -11.78 -31.88 -6.61
N ARG A 534 -12.93 -32.49 -6.28
CA ARG A 534 -14.23 -32.20 -6.90
C ARG A 534 -14.70 -30.78 -6.63
N THR A 535 -14.57 -30.29 -5.38
CA THR A 535 -14.91 -28.92 -4.99
C THR A 535 -14.00 -27.93 -5.70
N ALA A 536 -12.70 -28.20 -5.72
CA ALA A 536 -11.72 -27.36 -6.38
C ALA A 536 -11.96 -27.22 -7.88
N GLU A 537 -12.28 -28.37 -8.56
CA GLU A 537 -12.57 -28.37 -9.99
C GLU A 537 -13.82 -27.55 -10.34
N ALA A 538 -14.90 -27.69 -9.56
CA ALA A 538 -16.14 -26.94 -9.78
C ALA A 538 -15.89 -25.43 -9.68
N ILE A 539 -15.17 -25.01 -8.66
CA ILE A 539 -14.82 -23.59 -8.44
C ILE A 539 -13.86 -23.09 -9.53
N ALA A 540 -12.85 -23.87 -9.89
CA ALA A 540 -11.89 -23.52 -10.94
C ALA A 540 -12.58 -23.25 -12.28
N ARG A 541 -13.55 -24.08 -12.65
CA ARG A 541 -14.37 -23.91 -13.87
C ARG A 541 -15.23 -22.64 -13.79
N GLN A 542 -15.83 -22.37 -12.63
CA GLN A 542 -16.70 -21.20 -12.44
C GLN A 542 -15.94 -19.88 -12.48
N VAL A 543 -14.76 -19.82 -11.88
CA VAL A 543 -13.89 -18.62 -11.85
C VAL A 543 -13.10 -18.47 -13.15
N GLY A 544 -12.75 -19.58 -13.81
CA GLY A 544 -12.01 -19.61 -15.08
C GLY A 544 -10.50 -19.44 -14.88
N VAL A 545 -9.93 -20.10 -13.85
CA VAL A 545 -8.47 -20.19 -13.66
C VAL A 545 -7.86 -21.18 -14.66
N ASP A 546 -6.59 -20.95 -15.05
CA ASP A 546 -5.89 -21.83 -16.01
C ASP A 546 -5.47 -23.16 -15.39
N GLN A 547 -5.14 -23.16 -14.09
CA GLN A 547 -4.72 -24.34 -13.34
C GLN A 547 -5.27 -24.30 -11.93
N PHE A 548 -5.51 -25.48 -11.34
CA PHE A 548 -5.85 -25.57 -9.93
C PHE A 548 -5.15 -26.77 -9.28
N PHE A 549 -4.93 -26.64 -7.97
CA PHE A 549 -4.38 -27.69 -7.10
C PHE A 549 -5.28 -27.82 -5.87
N ALA A 550 -5.75 -29.06 -5.65
CA ALA A 550 -6.61 -29.46 -4.54
C ALA A 550 -5.80 -30.15 -3.45
N GLU A 551 -6.34 -30.25 -2.25
CA GLU A 551 -5.75 -30.97 -1.10
C GLU A 551 -4.32 -30.50 -0.77
N VAL A 552 -4.05 -29.19 -0.97
CA VAL A 552 -2.72 -28.58 -0.85
C VAL A 552 -2.48 -28.11 0.58
N LEU A 553 -1.37 -28.54 1.17
CA LEU A 553 -0.90 -28.03 2.45
C LEU A 553 -0.20 -26.67 2.30
N PRO A 554 -0.08 -25.86 3.37
CA PRO A 554 0.61 -24.58 3.31
C PRO A 554 2.04 -24.63 2.77
N GLU A 555 2.79 -25.70 3.10
CA GLU A 555 4.15 -25.93 2.61
C GLU A 555 4.20 -26.20 1.10
N ASP A 556 3.22 -26.91 0.57
CA ASP A 556 3.14 -27.21 -0.87
C ASP A 556 2.90 -25.95 -1.70
N LYS A 557 2.13 -24.98 -1.16
CA LYS A 557 1.95 -23.67 -1.80
C LYS A 557 3.29 -22.94 -1.97
N ALA A 558 4.11 -22.92 -0.91
CA ALA A 558 5.43 -22.29 -0.95
C ALA A 558 6.37 -23.03 -1.93
N ASN A 559 6.36 -24.36 -1.93
CA ASN A 559 7.16 -25.20 -2.84
C ASN A 559 6.78 -24.95 -4.31
N PHE A 560 5.49 -24.84 -4.63
CA PHE A 560 5.04 -24.50 -5.98
C PHE A 560 5.57 -23.12 -6.42
N VAL A 561 5.42 -22.12 -5.56
CA VAL A 561 5.91 -20.76 -5.84
C VAL A 561 7.42 -20.76 -6.11
N GLN A 562 8.21 -21.45 -5.28
CA GLN A 562 9.67 -21.55 -5.47
C GLN A 562 10.02 -22.26 -6.79
N LYS A 563 9.32 -23.33 -7.13
CA LYS A 563 9.51 -24.05 -8.39
C LYS A 563 9.18 -23.17 -9.59
N ALA A 564 8.05 -22.47 -9.58
CA ALA A 564 7.67 -21.57 -10.66
C ALA A 564 8.70 -20.43 -10.85
N LYS A 565 9.25 -19.88 -9.76
CA LYS A 565 10.36 -18.89 -9.81
C LYS A 565 11.63 -19.50 -10.39
N ALA A 566 11.98 -20.73 -10.04
CA ALA A 566 13.15 -21.42 -10.59
C ALA A 566 13.00 -21.68 -12.10
N GLU A 567 11.78 -21.79 -12.61
CA GLU A 567 11.45 -21.85 -14.03
C GLU A 567 11.53 -20.50 -14.75
N GLY A 568 11.88 -19.42 -14.02
CA GLY A 568 12.04 -18.06 -14.56
C GLY A 568 10.73 -17.26 -14.65
N ARG A 569 9.66 -17.70 -14.01
CA ARG A 569 8.40 -16.98 -13.92
C ARG A 569 8.48 -15.89 -12.85
N THR A 570 7.75 -14.81 -13.03
CA THR A 570 7.55 -13.78 -12.00
C THR A 570 6.21 -14.02 -11.33
N VAL A 571 6.25 -14.50 -10.10
CA VAL A 571 5.10 -15.04 -9.38
C VAL A 571 4.55 -14.05 -8.37
N VAL A 572 3.25 -13.79 -8.45
CA VAL A 572 2.45 -13.10 -7.43
C VAL A 572 1.68 -14.14 -6.65
N MET A 573 1.79 -14.14 -5.33
CA MET A 573 0.93 -14.92 -4.44
C MET A 573 -0.10 -14.02 -3.78
N ILE A 574 -1.36 -14.43 -3.79
CA ILE A 574 -2.47 -13.71 -3.18
C ILE A 574 -3.15 -14.59 -2.16
N GLY A 575 -3.24 -14.12 -0.93
CA GLY A 575 -3.86 -14.85 0.18
C GLY A 575 -4.45 -13.89 1.22
N ASP A 576 -5.18 -14.43 2.19
CA ASP A 576 -5.86 -13.66 3.24
C ASP A 576 -5.21 -13.84 4.61
N GLY A 577 -4.39 -14.86 4.82
CA GLY A 577 -4.16 -15.35 6.13
C GLY A 577 -2.79 -15.86 6.52
N ILE A 578 -2.79 -16.40 7.72
CA ILE A 578 -1.65 -16.96 8.41
C ILE A 578 -1.11 -18.19 7.66
N ASN A 579 -2.02 -19.00 7.12
CA ASN A 579 -1.68 -20.23 6.42
C ASN A 579 -0.90 -20.00 5.13
N ASP A 580 -1.04 -18.84 4.49
CA ASP A 580 -0.38 -18.50 3.24
C ASP A 580 0.95 -17.76 3.44
N SER A 581 1.32 -17.44 4.69
CA SER A 581 2.52 -16.69 5.04
C SER A 581 3.80 -17.24 4.40
N PRO A 582 4.06 -18.55 4.39
CA PRO A 582 5.24 -19.12 3.72
C PRO A 582 5.22 -18.88 2.20
N ALA A 583 4.07 -19.02 1.55
CA ALA A 583 3.91 -18.82 0.11
C ALA A 583 3.98 -17.34 -0.27
N LEU A 584 3.37 -16.43 0.53
CA LEU A 584 3.47 -14.98 0.36
C LEU A 584 4.92 -14.51 0.43
N SER A 585 5.69 -15.01 1.40
CA SER A 585 7.12 -14.68 1.55
C SER A 585 8.00 -15.27 0.45
N ALA A 586 7.64 -16.45 -0.09
CA ALA A 586 8.41 -17.11 -1.15
C ALA A 586 8.21 -16.46 -2.52
N ALA A 587 7.09 -15.78 -2.76
CA ALA A 587 6.75 -15.14 -4.02
C ALA A 587 7.68 -13.96 -4.37
N ASP A 588 7.62 -13.47 -5.62
CA ASP A 588 8.26 -12.21 -6.00
C ASP A 588 7.47 -11.03 -5.44
N ILE A 589 6.15 -11.22 -5.31
CA ILE A 589 5.25 -10.28 -4.66
C ILE A 589 4.20 -11.07 -3.88
N GLY A 590 4.15 -10.87 -2.57
CA GLY A 590 3.06 -11.34 -1.71
C GLY A 590 2.00 -10.25 -1.55
N ILE A 591 0.75 -10.57 -1.86
CA ILE A 591 -0.40 -9.66 -1.72
C ILE A 591 -1.38 -10.21 -0.70
N ALA A 592 -1.65 -9.45 0.36
CA ALA A 592 -2.69 -9.78 1.34
C ALA A 592 -3.97 -8.98 1.04
N ILE A 593 -5.10 -9.69 0.96
CA ILE A 593 -6.42 -9.09 0.75
C ILE A 593 -7.22 -9.14 2.05
N ASN A 594 -8.02 -8.10 2.28
CA ASN A 594 -8.98 -7.96 3.38
C ASN A 594 -8.40 -8.42 4.73
N SER A 595 -7.31 -7.83 5.09
CA SER A 595 -6.39 -8.22 6.14
C SER A 595 -7.03 -8.34 7.53
N GLY A 596 -7.82 -9.39 7.76
CA GLY A 596 -8.24 -9.79 9.09
C GLY A 596 -7.03 -10.15 9.98
N ALA A 597 -6.04 -10.83 9.41
CA ALA A 597 -4.84 -11.23 10.14
C ALA A 597 -3.73 -10.18 10.02
N ALA A 598 -3.29 -9.65 11.16
CA ALA A 598 -2.19 -8.69 11.23
C ALA A 598 -0.86 -9.29 10.73
N ILE A 599 -0.66 -10.60 10.89
CA ILE A 599 0.53 -11.33 10.41
C ILE A 599 0.62 -11.27 8.88
N ALA A 600 -0.49 -11.48 8.17
CA ALA A 600 -0.48 -11.40 6.70
C ALA A 600 -0.09 -10.01 6.21
N ARG A 601 -0.52 -8.95 6.91
CA ARG A 601 -0.12 -7.56 6.61
C ARG A 601 1.36 -7.32 6.82
N GLU A 602 1.94 -7.93 7.87
CA GLU A 602 3.36 -7.74 8.17
C GLU A 602 4.25 -8.44 7.14
N ILE A 603 3.86 -9.62 6.68
CA ILE A 603 4.64 -10.45 5.75
C ILE A 603 4.45 -10.00 4.30
N ALA A 604 3.23 -9.65 3.90
CA ALA A 604 2.92 -9.28 2.52
C ALA A 604 3.62 -7.99 2.09
N ASP A 605 4.06 -7.95 0.84
CA ASP A 605 4.70 -6.80 0.19
C ASP A 605 3.68 -5.73 -0.21
N VAL A 606 2.45 -6.17 -0.48
CA VAL A 606 1.30 -5.34 -0.82
C VAL A 606 0.10 -5.75 0.01
N THR A 607 -0.64 -4.78 0.52
CA THR A 607 -1.86 -5.03 1.28
C THR A 607 -3.03 -4.27 0.66
N ILE A 608 -4.13 -4.96 0.41
CA ILE A 608 -5.37 -4.42 -0.11
C ILE A 608 -6.41 -4.42 1.01
N LYS A 609 -6.89 -3.22 1.40
CA LYS A 609 -7.87 -3.05 2.49
C LYS A 609 -9.33 -3.05 2.01
N ALA A 610 -9.58 -3.30 0.74
CA ALA A 610 -10.90 -3.30 0.16
C ALA A 610 -11.53 -4.70 0.19
N ASP A 611 -12.85 -4.74 0.22
CA ASP A 611 -13.63 -5.98 0.20
C ASP A 611 -13.84 -6.53 -1.23
N SER A 612 -13.18 -5.94 -2.24
CA SER A 612 -13.32 -6.31 -3.64
C SER A 612 -11.98 -6.74 -4.24
N LEU A 613 -12.02 -7.65 -5.21
CA LEU A 613 -10.86 -8.06 -6.00
C LEU A 613 -10.52 -7.05 -7.12
N GLU A 614 -11.37 -6.05 -7.40
CA GLU A 614 -11.14 -5.08 -8.48
C GLU A 614 -9.90 -4.22 -8.24
N GLU A 615 -9.49 -4.06 -6.97
CA GLU A 615 -8.26 -3.37 -6.61
C GLU A 615 -7.01 -4.06 -7.14
N LEU A 616 -7.04 -5.38 -7.38
CA LEU A 616 -5.94 -6.10 -8.06
C LEU A 616 -5.76 -5.61 -9.49
N VAL A 617 -6.87 -5.36 -10.19
CA VAL A 617 -6.85 -4.81 -11.56
C VAL A 617 -6.30 -3.39 -11.53
N THR A 618 -6.75 -2.59 -10.58
CA THR A 618 -6.26 -1.22 -10.35
C THR A 618 -4.77 -1.23 -10.06
N LEU A 619 -4.30 -2.08 -9.15
CA LEU A 619 -2.89 -2.23 -8.79
C LEU A 619 -2.02 -2.63 -9.99
N LYS A 620 -2.44 -3.65 -10.76
CA LYS A 620 -1.74 -4.08 -11.98
C LYS A 620 -1.70 -2.99 -13.04
N THR A 621 -2.78 -2.23 -13.18
CA THR A 621 -2.87 -1.09 -14.11
C THR A 621 -1.90 0.03 -13.73
N ILE A 622 -1.83 0.39 -12.43
CA ILE A 622 -0.86 1.37 -11.91
C ILE A 622 0.57 0.89 -12.16
N ALA A 623 0.86 -0.39 -11.87
CA ALA A 623 2.19 -0.97 -12.08
C ALA A 623 2.63 -0.90 -13.57
N ASN A 624 1.75 -1.28 -14.49
CA ASN A 624 2.00 -1.20 -15.92
C ASN A 624 2.20 0.25 -16.39
N ALA A 625 1.36 1.18 -15.91
CA ALA A 625 1.46 2.61 -16.22
C ALA A 625 2.76 3.23 -15.69
N LEU A 626 3.20 2.84 -14.48
CA LEU A 626 4.49 3.24 -13.92
C LEU A 626 5.64 2.78 -14.81
N GLN A 627 5.66 1.51 -15.22
CA GLN A 627 6.70 0.97 -16.09
C GLN A 627 6.74 1.70 -17.44
N HIS A 628 5.57 2.00 -18.00
CA HIS A 628 5.46 2.81 -19.22
C HIS A 628 5.99 4.23 -19.02
N ARG A 629 5.65 4.89 -17.91
CA ARG A 629 6.11 6.23 -17.54
C ARG A 629 7.65 6.27 -17.42
N VAL A 630 8.24 5.31 -16.70
CA VAL A 630 9.69 5.17 -16.53
C VAL A 630 10.39 5.01 -17.88
N ASN A 631 9.90 4.11 -18.72
CA ASN A 631 10.47 3.89 -20.06
C ASN A 631 10.33 5.12 -20.97
N SER A 632 9.20 5.83 -20.90
CA SER A 632 8.97 7.07 -21.66
C SER A 632 9.91 8.18 -21.21
N ASN A 633 10.07 8.38 -19.90
CA ASN A 633 11.01 9.35 -19.35
C ASN A 633 12.44 9.05 -19.79
N TYR A 634 12.87 7.79 -19.69
CA TYR A 634 14.21 7.37 -20.13
C TYR A 634 14.45 7.71 -21.60
N ARG A 635 13.53 7.32 -22.50
CA ARG A 635 13.66 7.61 -23.95
C ARG A 635 13.69 9.10 -24.21
N PHE A 636 12.88 9.89 -23.53
CA PHE A 636 12.85 11.34 -23.70
C PHE A 636 14.17 11.97 -23.24
N VAL A 637 14.68 11.63 -22.04
CA VAL A 637 15.95 12.14 -21.53
C VAL A 637 17.09 11.82 -22.48
N LEU A 638 17.16 10.58 -22.95
CA LEU A 638 18.22 10.16 -23.85
C LEU A 638 18.16 10.93 -25.18
N SER A 639 17.01 11.01 -25.82
CA SER A 639 16.87 11.70 -27.13
C SER A 639 17.07 13.20 -27.02
N PHE A 640 16.45 13.85 -26.02
CA PHE A 640 16.51 15.29 -25.84
C PHE A 640 17.93 15.76 -25.50
N ASN A 641 18.59 15.12 -24.54
CA ASN A 641 19.95 15.47 -24.14
C ASN A 641 20.98 15.19 -25.25
N SER A 642 20.83 14.09 -25.99
CA SER A 642 21.68 13.82 -27.16
C SER A 642 21.51 14.91 -28.22
N THR A 643 20.28 15.41 -28.42
CA THR A 643 20.02 16.52 -29.36
C THR A 643 20.69 17.81 -28.88
N LEU A 644 20.58 18.14 -27.58
CA LEU A 644 21.25 19.33 -27.02
C LEU A 644 22.79 19.24 -27.19
N ILE A 645 23.38 18.07 -26.94
CA ILE A 645 24.81 17.84 -27.12
C ILE A 645 25.20 18.07 -28.58
N ALA A 646 24.46 17.51 -29.54
CA ALA A 646 24.73 17.69 -30.97
C ALA A 646 24.64 19.16 -31.38
N LEU A 647 23.59 19.87 -30.97
CA LEU A 647 23.42 21.32 -31.28
C LEU A 647 24.53 22.18 -30.63
N GLY A 648 24.96 21.82 -29.43
CA GLY A 648 26.09 22.48 -28.75
C GLY A 648 27.42 22.25 -29.48
N ALA A 649 27.71 21.00 -29.89
CA ALA A 649 28.90 20.63 -30.67
C ALA A 649 28.95 21.35 -32.03
N LEU A 650 27.82 21.48 -32.70
CA LEU A 650 27.67 22.25 -33.94
C LEU A 650 27.82 23.76 -33.73
N GLY A 651 27.74 24.24 -32.49
CA GLY A 651 27.84 25.66 -32.14
C GLY A 651 26.56 26.46 -32.35
N ILE A 652 25.43 25.75 -32.53
CA ILE A 652 24.10 26.37 -32.66
C ILE A 652 23.61 26.87 -31.29
N LEU A 653 23.88 26.07 -30.22
CA LEU A 653 23.54 26.43 -28.85
C LEU A 653 24.79 26.89 -28.07
N GLN A 654 24.64 27.96 -27.30
CA GLN A 654 25.64 28.41 -26.34
C GLN A 654 25.56 27.57 -25.03
N PRO A 655 26.65 27.44 -24.27
CA PRO A 655 26.69 26.65 -23.05
C PRO A 655 25.58 26.98 -22.04
N ALA A 656 25.33 28.27 -21.82
CA ALA A 656 24.28 28.73 -20.90
C ALA A 656 22.86 28.36 -21.40
N ALA A 657 22.60 28.40 -22.71
CA ALA A 657 21.35 28.00 -23.30
C ALA A 657 21.14 26.46 -23.22
N SER A 658 22.21 25.68 -23.48
CA SER A 658 22.17 24.22 -23.31
C SER A 658 21.86 23.84 -21.85
N ALA A 659 22.54 24.45 -20.88
CA ALA A 659 22.28 24.22 -19.45
C ALA A 659 20.84 24.63 -19.04
N MET A 660 20.34 25.74 -19.53
CA MET A 660 18.97 26.18 -19.25
C MET A 660 17.93 25.21 -19.81
N LEU A 661 18.04 24.79 -21.06
CA LEU A 661 17.12 23.84 -21.71
C LEU A 661 17.18 22.48 -21.02
N HIS A 662 18.37 22.01 -20.66
CA HIS A 662 18.57 20.79 -19.88
C HIS A 662 17.84 20.84 -18.54
N ASN A 663 18.04 21.90 -17.74
CA ASN A 663 17.37 22.05 -16.46
C ASN A 663 15.85 22.19 -16.59
N LEU A 664 15.35 22.93 -17.60
CA LEU A 664 13.91 23.02 -17.89
C LEU A 664 13.32 21.67 -18.24
N SER A 665 14.02 20.86 -19.05
CA SER A 665 13.57 19.50 -19.39
C SER A 665 13.51 18.61 -18.14
N THR A 666 14.51 18.68 -17.26
CA THR A 666 14.56 17.95 -16.00
C THR A 666 13.37 18.31 -15.09
N ILE A 667 13.06 19.58 -14.94
CA ILE A 667 11.91 20.06 -14.19
C ILE A 667 10.61 19.57 -14.84
N GLY A 668 10.47 19.71 -16.16
CA GLY A 668 9.28 19.27 -16.88
C GLY A 668 8.99 17.78 -16.74
N ILE A 669 10.02 16.92 -16.85
CA ILE A 669 9.89 15.48 -16.64
C ILE A 669 9.54 15.16 -15.18
N SER A 670 10.14 15.86 -14.24
CA SER A 670 9.88 15.68 -12.81
C SER A 670 8.44 16.03 -12.46
N LEU A 671 7.93 17.17 -12.93
CA LEU A 671 6.54 17.55 -12.76
C LEU A 671 5.59 16.54 -13.40
N ARG A 672 5.90 16.07 -14.62
CA ARG A 672 5.13 15.01 -15.27
C ARG A 672 5.14 13.73 -14.44
N SER A 673 6.26 13.38 -13.81
CA SER A 673 6.38 12.17 -12.98
C SER A 673 5.55 12.24 -11.71
N MET A 674 5.22 13.44 -11.21
CA MET A 674 4.34 13.65 -10.06
C MET A 674 2.84 13.57 -10.41
N THR A 675 2.46 13.59 -11.68
CA THR A 675 1.05 13.48 -12.08
C THR A 675 0.54 12.07 -11.94
N ASN A 676 -0.77 11.92 -11.77
CA ASN A 676 -1.41 10.61 -11.69
C ASN A 676 -1.10 9.76 -12.94
N LEU A 677 -0.97 8.46 -12.73
CA LEU A 677 -0.64 7.49 -13.78
C LEU A 677 -1.90 7.03 -14.52
N ILE A 678 -2.99 6.84 -13.76
CA ILE A 678 -4.30 6.49 -14.30
C ILE A 678 -5.14 7.77 -14.36
N GLN A 679 -5.62 8.12 -15.53
CA GLN A 679 -6.68 9.10 -15.65
C GLN A 679 -7.98 8.42 -15.23
N LYS A 680 -8.59 8.84 -14.11
CA LYS A 680 -9.98 8.49 -13.84
C LYS A 680 -10.78 8.95 -15.06
N PRO A 681 -11.63 8.09 -15.67
CA PRO A 681 -12.56 8.58 -16.64
C PRO A 681 -13.34 9.71 -15.99
N SER A 682 -13.30 10.89 -16.60
CA SER A 682 -14.11 12.01 -16.16
C SER A 682 -15.56 11.52 -16.13
N SER A 683 -16.08 11.33 -14.93
CA SER A 683 -17.53 11.22 -14.75
C SER A 683 -18.08 12.62 -15.06
N ALA A 684 -18.27 12.89 -16.33
CA ALA A 684 -19.16 13.95 -16.75
C ALA A 684 -20.53 13.60 -16.15
N PRO A 685 -21.17 14.48 -15.37
CA PRO A 685 -22.55 14.27 -15.00
C PRO A 685 -23.34 14.21 -16.32
N GLN A 686 -23.96 13.07 -16.59
CA GLN A 686 -25.06 13.03 -17.52
C GLN A 686 -26.12 13.97 -16.93
N LEU A 687 -26.22 15.14 -17.52
CA LEU A 687 -27.42 15.96 -17.41
C LEU A 687 -28.52 15.12 -18.04
N GLU A 688 -29.30 14.43 -17.23
CA GLU A 688 -30.62 13.97 -17.61
C GLU A 688 -31.50 15.21 -17.70
N ASP A 689 -32.05 15.43 -18.92
CA ASP A 689 -33.07 16.42 -19.23
C ASP A 689 -34.39 16.15 -18.48
#